data_a1f612f2291ace3a9ac4e7c5c00b8a50
#
_entry.id   a1f612f2291ace3a9ac4e7c5c00b8a50
#
_cell.length_a   1.000
_cell.length_b   1.000
_cell.length_c   1.000
_cell.angle_alpha   90.00
_cell.angle_beta   90.00
_cell.angle_gamma   90.00
#
_symmetry.space_group_name_H-M   'P 1'
#
loop_
_entity.id
_entity.type
_entity.pdbx_description
1 polymer ?
#
loop_
_entity_poly.entity_id
_entity_poly.type
_entity_poly.pdbx_seq_one_letter_code
_entity_poly.pdbx_strand_id
1 'polypeptide(L)'
;MRASTFLSTALIGNMFYVAAYAAPVADTKHDGEKRHSPATRRTVKAAPSRPEVIRVAAESVAGGRMVPQNGTKSRSEITQAYIAKQAPTPNVFKLLGNLPGANVASADPFGMVSGNMTIRGMNSDQIGFTVEGAPLNDIGSYMAFPTEWVDSENLNEVTMQQGSANLDSPVIGASGGIVTMNLIDPSHKMGATIAGSFGSYNTHREYVRLQSGDIGNTGMRAFVAWSHLEEPHFRGAGDDHKQHIDAKLVKDWVNGSRSTVALTFDDSMKVAYLSPSLAAWQQYGRGANYTEDFSPTDTKYWKLHQSPYRVLILSAPQNIVVNDKLGFDFTPYFYWNSGTIASASLLSENAIYSGTQKYSIDLNGNGTTNDKVMMYTPFGTPYVYRPGLVSKVHYTVGKHTLVFGYWFDWSRQRMVNPYSAVGENGGPANVWGYLGNVKLSDGTRLASYDNLTITRVNTLFFGDTFNALHNRLRVEAGIKESMVTRIGYNYLPGAQYRTSMNAAVATPNLGARYRIDSHNQIFADVATNFRTPTLNALYNTYSASTGKVATQANPAQKTEYSISEELGYRYQGDILSGSITFFNYNFTNRQVSTQVTINNAQITQNINAGGQTSRGVDIELGLRLWHHLRPYVSAEYLHATIDNNYQVGSDYLPTAGKTAVRSPSVQASVGLDYDDGTYFAGFAVKYVGRQFSTFMNDQAMPGYVNADMNFGYRAPKIFHTHPEIRLNLMNVGDNKYLSGVAGVAASSRAARGIYGSTIASQGSPTYYVAGSFAALVTAKIDL
;
A
#
# COMPACT_ATOMS: atom_id res chain seq x y z
N MET A 1 -28.52 14.04 -0.91
CA MET A 1 -27.70 15.09 -1.54
C MET A 1 -27.53 16.39 -0.73
N ARG A 2 -28.20 16.70 0.35
CA ARG A 2 -28.04 17.97 1.10
C ARG A 2 -27.39 17.85 2.50
N ALA A 3 -27.00 16.67 2.94
CA ALA A 3 -26.39 16.47 4.27
C ALA A 3 -24.84 16.32 4.27
N SER A 4 -24.23 16.02 3.12
CA SER A 4 -22.78 15.86 3.02
C SER A 4 -22.02 17.19 2.83
N THR A 5 -22.67 18.21 2.31
CA THR A 5 -22.07 19.53 2.07
C THR A 5 -21.98 20.38 3.36
N PHE A 6 -22.76 20.06 4.40
CA PHE A 6 -22.76 20.81 5.66
C PHE A 6 -21.64 20.42 6.64
N LEU A 7 -21.07 19.20 6.55
CA LEU A 7 -19.97 18.81 7.45
C LEU A 7 -18.61 19.35 7.01
N SER A 8 -18.39 19.49 5.70
CA SER A 8 -17.13 20.04 5.19
C SER A 8 -16.96 21.53 5.46
N THR A 9 -18.05 22.29 5.44
CA THR A 9 -18.03 23.74 5.73
C THR A 9 -17.91 24.05 7.24
N ALA A 10 -18.41 23.16 8.10
CA ALA A 10 -18.37 23.36 9.54
C ALA A 10 -16.99 23.07 10.18
N LEU A 11 -16.19 22.16 9.59
CA LEU A 11 -14.83 21.88 10.08
C LEU A 11 -13.82 23.00 9.71
N ILE A 12 -13.98 23.60 8.54
CA ILE A 12 -13.12 24.70 8.09
C ILE A 12 -13.49 26.00 8.82
N GLY A 13 -14.77 26.25 9.11
CA GLY A 13 -15.24 27.43 9.82
C GLY A 13 -14.76 27.54 11.27
N ASN A 14 -14.61 26.43 11.97
CA ASN A 14 -14.19 26.44 13.38
C ASN A 14 -12.66 26.49 13.61
N MET A 15 -11.84 26.20 12.60
CA MET A 15 -10.38 26.35 12.73
C MET A 15 -9.88 27.79 12.60
N PHE A 16 -10.67 28.69 12.01
CA PHE A 16 -10.28 30.09 11.82
C PHE A 16 -10.66 31.04 12.99
N TYR A 17 -11.45 30.57 13.98
CA TYR A 17 -11.91 31.45 15.06
C TYR A 17 -10.97 31.52 16.29
N VAL A 18 -9.86 30.77 16.32
CA VAL A 18 -8.90 30.77 17.44
C VAL A 18 -7.71 31.73 17.24
N ALA A 19 -7.58 32.34 16.06
CA ALA A 19 -6.42 33.18 15.71
C ALA A 19 -6.63 34.71 15.90
N ALA A 20 -7.73 35.20 16.49
CA ALA A 20 -8.07 36.63 16.49
C ALA A 20 -8.19 37.26 17.88
N TYR A 21 -7.31 36.93 18.84
CA TYR A 21 -7.18 37.72 20.08
C TYR A 21 -5.70 37.82 20.50
N ALA A 22 -4.99 38.80 19.96
CA ALA A 22 -3.82 39.39 20.58
C ALA A 22 -3.86 40.88 20.28
N ALA A 23 -4.19 41.66 21.31
CA ALA A 23 -4.17 43.14 21.30
C ALA A 23 -2.72 43.65 21.39
N PRO A 24 -2.45 44.87 20.86
CA PRO A 24 -1.11 45.40 20.77
C PRO A 24 -0.67 46.08 22.09
N VAL A 25 0.57 45.90 22.47
CA VAL A 25 1.23 46.73 23.52
C VAL A 25 2.27 47.60 22.87
N ALA A 26 2.25 48.83 23.29
CA ALA A 26 2.89 50.00 22.76
C ALA A 26 4.42 50.04 22.82
N ASP A 27 4.92 50.76 21.85
CA ASP A 27 6.28 51.23 21.58
C ASP A 27 6.85 52.07 22.75
N THR A 28 8.08 51.80 23.20
CA THR A 28 8.93 52.81 23.86
C THR A 28 10.35 52.65 23.34
N LYS A 29 10.78 53.70 22.64
CA LYS A 29 12.15 53.95 22.20
C LYS A 29 13.07 54.15 23.42
N HIS A 30 14.29 53.59 23.36
CA HIS A 30 15.46 54.29 23.91
C HIS A 30 16.73 53.96 23.11
N ASP A 31 17.41 55.06 22.74
CA ASP A 31 18.73 55.12 22.08
C ASP A 31 19.85 54.70 23.05
N GLY A 32 20.92 54.15 22.52
CA GLY A 32 22.17 53.96 23.27
C GLY A 32 23.27 53.23 22.51
N GLU A 33 24.21 54.01 22.06
CA GLU A 33 25.42 53.65 21.27
C GLU A 33 26.44 52.75 21.95
N LYS A 34 27.22 52.01 21.08
CA LYS A 34 28.64 51.56 21.11
C LYS A 34 29.08 50.40 22.00
N ARG A 35 29.61 49.33 21.39
CA ARG A 35 31.04 49.04 21.14
C ARG A 35 31.26 47.63 20.68
N HIS A 36 32.07 47.49 19.64
CA HIS A 36 32.62 46.21 19.16
C HIS A 36 33.52 45.53 20.20
N SER A 37 33.39 44.21 20.34
CA SER A 37 34.48 43.33 20.77
C SER A 37 34.31 41.95 20.10
N PRO A 38 35.40 41.26 19.74
CA PRO A 38 35.37 40.13 18.79
C PRO A 38 34.85 38.88 19.43
N ALA A 39 33.89 38.27 18.72
CA ALA A 39 33.28 37.00 19.11
C ALA A 39 34.32 35.86 19.05
N THR A 40 34.63 35.30 20.19
CA THR A 40 35.32 34.04 20.35
C THR A 40 34.51 32.91 19.69
N ARG A 41 35.06 32.33 18.63
CA ARG A 41 34.49 31.14 17.98
C ARG A 41 34.48 29.98 18.97
N ARG A 42 33.36 29.75 19.62
CA ARG A 42 33.08 28.52 20.38
C ARG A 42 32.94 27.38 19.34
N THR A 43 33.96 26.54 19.27
CA THR A 43 33.85 25.24 18.60
C THR A 43 32.76 24.42 19.29
N VAL A 44 31.62 24.31 18.66
CA VAL A 44 30.58 23.36 19.05
C VAL A 44 31.15 21.98 18.79
N LYS A 45 31.46 21.23 19.85
CA LYS A 45 31.74 19.81 19.76
C LYS A 45 30.54 19.12 19.06
N ALA A 46 30.84 18.41 17.98
CA ALA A 46 29.85 17.60 17.29
C ALA A 46 29.14 16.68 18.31
N ALA A 47 27.83 16.74 18.33
CA ALA A 47 27.01 15.85 19.14
C ALA A 47 27.22 14.39 18.70
N PRO A 48 27.18 13.42 19.64
CA PRO A 48 27.38 12.01 19.32
C PRO A 48 26.30 11.51 18.35
N SER A 49 26.73 10.66 17.44
CA SER A 49 25.93 10.10 16.35
C SER A 49 24.65 9.44 16.90
N ARG A 50 23.50 10.02 16.57
CA ARG A 50 22.17 9.41 16.75
C ARG A 50 22.12 8.07 16.04
N PRO A 51 21.48 7.03 16.58
CA PRO A 51 21.08 5.90 15.78
C PRO A 51 20.02 6.39 14.76
N GLU A 52 20.40 6.41 13.52
CA GLU A 52 19.59 6.53 12.27
C GLU A 52 18.54 7.65 12.11
N VAL A 53 18.57 8.74 12.85
CA VAL A 53 17.73 9.93 12.63
C VAL A 53 18.54 11.21 12.37
N ILE A 54 19.83 11.11 12.08
CA ILE A 54 20.53 12.21 11.41
C ILE A 54 20.31 12.04 9.91
N ARG A 55 19.22 12.62 9.42
CA ARG A 55 19.08 12.99 8.01
C ARG A 55 20.02 14.17 7.75
N VAL A 56 21.30 13.92 7.58
CA VAL A 56 22.08 14.68 6.62
C VAL A 56 21.32 14.43 5.32
N ALA A 57 20.87 15.47 4.62
CA ALA A 57 20.29 15.32 3.30
C ALA A 57 21.31 14.53 2.48
N ALA A 58 21.14 13.22 2.42
CA ALA A 58 22.05 12.35 1.70
C ALA A 58 21.91 12.79 0.24
N GLU A 59 23.01 13.16 -0.36
CA GLU A 59 23.05 13.67 -1.72
C GLU A 59 22.39 12.63 -2.62
N SER A 60 21.19 12.95 -3.12
CA SER A 60 20.40 12.02 -3.92
C SER A 60 21.12 11.73 -5.25
N VAL A 61 21.11 10.46 -5.64
CA VAL A 61 21.70 9.97 -6.90
C VAL A 61 20.58 9.76 -7.91
N ALA A 62 20.90 9.80 -9.19
CA ALA A 62 19.94 9.55 -10.28
C ALA A 62 18.65 10.41 -10.19
N GLY A 63 18.81 11.71 -9.84
CA GLY A 63 17.69 12.65 -9.76
C GLY A 63 16.69 12.36 -8.63
N GLY A 64 17.12 11.69 -7.57
CA GLY A 64 16.30 11.32 -6.43
C GLY A 64 15.69 9.91 -6.51
N ARG A 65 16.03 9.13 -7.55
CA ARG A 65 15.60 7.73 -7.68
C ARG A 65 16.42 6.77 -6.81
N MET A 66 17.54 7.20 -6.29
CA MET A 66 18.43 6.41 -5.46
C MET A 66 19.05 7.28 -4.36
N VAL A 67 19.18 6.70 -3.17
CA VAL A 67 19.92 7.28 -2.04
C VAL A 67 20.95 6.26 -1.57
N PRO A 68 22.22 6.64 -1.36
CA PRO A 68 23.25 5.76 -0.84
C PRO A 68 22.86 5.15 0.51
N GLN A 69 22.95 3.84 0.64
CA GLN A 69 22.50 3.08 1.82
C GLN A 69 23.68 2.60 2.68
N ASN A 70 23.49 2.58 4.01
CA ASN A 70 24.50 2.13 4.98
C ASN A 70 24.00 1.04 5.94
N GLY A 71 22.78 0.50 5.72
CA GLY A 71 22.18 -0.56 6.56
C GLY A 71 22.74 -1.94 6.27
N THR A 72 22.31 -2.90 7.06
CA THR A 72 22.66 -4.33 6.94
C THR A 72 21.77 -5.10 5.96
N LYS A 73 20.71 -4.47 5.43
CA LYS A 73 19.68 -5.05 4.55
C LYS A 73 19.64 -4.33 3.21
N SER A 74 19.10 -5.00 2.19
CA SER A 74 18.79 -4.41 0.89
C SER A 74 17.70 -3.35 1.04
N ARG A 75 17.92 -2.16 0.46
CA ARG A 75 16.99 -1.04 0.55
C ARG A 75 17.16 -0.11 -0.65
N SER A 76 16.06 0.31 -1.24
CA SER A 76 15.98 1.35 -2.25
C SER A 76 15.10 2.49 -1.74
N GLU A 77 15.38 3.72 -2.16
CA GLU A 77 14.68 4.91 -1.68
C GLU A 77 14.53 5.93 -2.79
N ILE A 78 13.31 6.46 -2.94
CA ILE A 78 13.02 7.61 -3.79
C ILE A 78 12.74 8.84 -2.93
N THR A 79 13.24 9.98 -3.35
CA THR A 79 13.08 11.25 -2.64
C THR A 79 12.09 12.17 -3.33
N GLN A 80 11.69 13.23 -2.64
CA GLN A 80 10.84 14.28 -3.20
C GLN A 80 11.38 14.87 -4.51
N ALA A 81 12.71 14.93 -4.69
CA ALA A 81 13.32 15.42 -5.92
C ALA A 81 12.93 14.60 -7.16
N TYR A 82 12.70 13.30 -7.01
CA TYR A 82 12.14 12.43 -8.04
C TYR A 82 10.62 12.52 -8.10
N ILE A 83 9.96 12.37 -6.94
CA ILE A 83 8.49 12.31 -6.81
C ILE A 83 7.84 13.56 -7.42
N ALA A 84 8.40 14.74 -7.15
CA ALA A 84 7.86 16.02 -7.62
C ALA A 84 7.82 16.18 -9.14
N LYS A 85 8.58 15.40 -9.91
CA LYS A 85 8.59 15.42 -11.38
C LYS A 85 7.63 14.42 -12.01
N GLN A 86 7.13 13.46 -11.23
CA GLN A 86 6.17 12.46 -11.70
C GLN A 86 4.76 13.05 -11.80
N ALA A 87 3.87 12.36 -12.52
CA ALA A 87 2.45 12.69 -12.49
C ALA A 87 1.94 12.63 -11.05
N PRO A 88 1.19 13.64 -10.57
CA PRO A 88 0.52 13.56 -9.28
C PRO A 88 -0.35 12.31 -9.22
N THR A 89 -0.21 11.51 -8.17
CA THR A 89 -0.94 10.25 -8.05
C THR A 89 -1.32 9.97 -6.59
N PRO A 90 -2.50 9.44 -6.33
CA PRO A 90 -2.85 8.90 -5.02
C PRO A 90 -2.23 7.52 -4.76
N ASN A 91 -1.58 6.88 -5.74
CA ASN A 91 -1.11 5.50 -5.67
C ASN A 91 0.42 5.42 -5.61
N VAL A 92 0.96 5.22 -4.39
CA VAL A 92 2.41 5.10 -4.16
C VAL A 92 3.06 3.96 -4.95
N PHE A 93 2.34 2.89 -5.30
CA PHE A 93 2.91 1.79 -6.10
C PHE A 93 3.48 2.29 -7.43
N LYS A 94 2.80 3.24 -8.08
CA LYS A 94 3.29 3.80 -9.35
C LYS A 94 4.66 4.46 -9.25
N LEU A 95 4.98 5.04 -8.11
CA LEU A 95 6.27 5.67 -7.85
C LEU A 95 7.41 4.64 -7.69
N LEU A 96 7.08 3.41 -7.25
CA LEU A 96 8.04 2.36 -6.92
C LEU A 96 8.35 1.41 -8.08
N GLY A 97 7.55 1.45 -9.16
CA GLY A 97 7.61 0.46 -10.24
C GLY A 97 8.97 0.31 -10.93
N ASN A 98 9.84 1.32 -10.86
CA ASN A 98 11.17 1.30 -11.46
C ASN A 98 12.29 0.83 -10.51
N LEU A 99 11.98 0.55 -9.23
CA LEU A 99 12.97 0.06 -8.27
C LEU A 99 13.29 -1.44 -8.49
N PRO A 100 14.49 -1.90 -8.08
CA PRO A 100 14.86 -3.31 -8.22
C PRO A 100 13.91 -4.21 -7.43
N GLY A 101 13.55 -5.35 -8.02
CA GLY A 101 12.63 -6.30 -7.40
C GLY A 101 11.15 -5.90 -7.41
N ALA A 102 10.82 -4.65 -7.71
CA ALA A 102 9.43 -4.17 -7.72
C ALA A 102 8.75 -4.37 -9.08
N ASN A 103 7.59 -5.05 -9.07
CA ASN A 103 6.71 -5.15 -10.23
C ASN A 103 5.33 -4.63 -9.87
N VAL A 104 4.86 -3.61 -10.58
CA VAL A 104 3.58 -2.93 -10.33
C VAL A 104 2.60 -3.22 -11.45
N ALA A 105 1.50 -3.87 -11.09
CA ALA A 105 0.36 -4.09 -11.96
C ALA A 105 -0.62 -2.92 -11.81
N SER A 106 -0.54 -1.93 -12.70
CA SER A 106 -1.48 -0.81 -12.74
C SER A 106 -2.70 -1.17 -13.58
N ALA A 107 -3.88 -0.75 -13.15
CA ALA A 107 -5.14 -0.96 -13.86
C ALA A 107 -5.68 0.31 -14.54
N ASP A 108 -5.08 1.46 -14.23
CA ASP A 108 -5.47 2.78 -14.76
C ASP A 108 -4.24 3.66 -15.04
N PRO A 109 -4.38 4.73 -15.85
CA PRO A 109 -3.27 5.63 -16.18
C PRO A 109 -2.82 6.50 -15.00
N PHE A 110 -3.73 7.01 -14.16
CA PHE A 110 -3.44 8.07 -13.18
C PHE A 110 -3.35 7.59 -11.73
N GLY A 111 -3.83 6.40 -11.39
CA GLY A 111 -3.63 5.77 -10.09
C GLY A 111 -4.82 5.84 -9.14
N MET A 112 -6.04 5.99 -9.64
CA MET A 112 -7.27 5.90 -8.83
C MET A 112 -7.62 4.48 -8.44
N VAL A 113 -7.18 3.48 -9.21
CA VAL A 113 -7.38 2.06 -8.90
C VAL A 113 -6.12 1.46 -8.30
N SER A 114 -6.27 0.72 -7.21
CA SER A 114 -5.14 0.21 -6.42
C SER A 114 -4.15 -0.66 -7.21
N GLY A 115 -4.63 -1.53 -8.12
CA GLY A 115 -3.76 -2.49 -8.78
C GLY A 115 -3.11 -3.48 -7.80
N ASN A 116 -1.89 -3.89 -8.11
CA ASN A 116 -1.10 -4.77 -7.25
C ASN A 116 0.41 -4.46 -7.36
N MET A 117 1.17 -4.81 -6.33
CA MET A 117 2.64 -4.73 -6.35
C MET A 117 3.22 -6.05 -5.84
N THR A 118 4.30 -6.50 -6.48
CA THR A 118 5.13 -7.58 -5.94
C THR A 118 6.56 -7.10 -5.72
N ILE A 119 7.22 -7.60 -4.68
CA ILE A 119 8.67 -7.44 -4.45
C ILE A 119 9.26 -8.85 -4.44
N ARG A 120 10.22 -9.14 -5.35
CA ARG A 120 10.87 -10.44 -5.48
C ARG A 120 9.84 -11.60 -5.58
N GLY A 121 8.73 -11.39 -6.29
CA GLY A 121 7.63 -12.34 -6.43
C GLY A 121 6.71 -12.47 -5.21
N MET A 122 6.94 -11.69 -4.13
CA MET A 122 6.03 -11.61 -2.97
C MET A 122 4.96 -10.56 -3.23
N ASN A 123 3.70 -10.95 -3.11
CA ASN A 123 2.54 -10.12 -3.41
C ASN A 123 2.32 -9.01 -2.35
N SER A 124 1.57 -7.95 -2.67
CA SER A 124 1.35 -6.80 -1.79
C SER A 124 0.80 -7.13 -0.40
N ASP A 125 0.06 -8.23 -0.25
CA ASP A 125 -0.41 -8.74 1.04
C ASP A 125 0.70 -9.47 1.85
N GLN A 126 1.92 -9.52 1.33
CA GLN A 126 3.14 -9.99 2.00
C GLN A 126 4.21 -8.89 2.10
N ILE A 127 3.85 -7.66 1.81
CA ILE A 127 4.67 -6.47 1.96
C ILE A 127 4.04 -5.62 3.04
N GLY A 128 4.83 -5.20 4.02
CA GLY A 128 4.39 -4.24 5.04
C GLY A 128 4.35 -2.83 4.47
N PHE A 129 3.38 -2.03 4.87
CA PHE A 129 3.27 -0.62 4.50
C PHE A 129 3.05 0.23 5.74
N THR A 130 3.78 1.35 5.84
CA THR A 130 3.61 2.31 6.95
C THR A 130 3.64 3.74 6.44
N VAL A 131 2.88 4.63 7.10
CA VAL A 131 3.00 6.09 6.96
C VAL A 131 3.27 6.70 8.32
N GLU A 132 4.34 7.50 8.44
CA GLU A 132 4.77 8.11 9.72
C GLU A 132 4.77 7.08 10.88
N GLY A 133 5.14 5.82 10.59
CA GLY A 133 5.18 4.72 11.56
C GLY A 133 3.86 3.99 11.84
N ALA A 134 2.71 4.47 11.35
CA ALA A 134 1.43 3.76 11.46
C ALA A 134 1.30 2.65 10.40
N PRO A 135 0.91 1.41 10.74
CA PRO A 135 0.73 0.32 9.80
C PRO A 135 -0.55 0.47 8.97
N LEU A 136 -0.46 0.20 7.66
CA LEU A 136 -1.51 0.47 6.68
C LEU A 136 -2.23 -0.78 6.15
N ASN A 137 -1.57 -1.94 6.14
CA ASN A 137 -2.20 -3.17 5.67
C ASN A 137 -3.45 -3.49 6.50
N ASP A 138 -4.52 -3.92 5.86
CA ASP A 138 -5.67 -4.47 6.58
C ASP A 138 -5.24 -5.62 7.48
N ILE A 139 -5.53 -5.53 8.77
CA ILE A 139 -5.03 -6.50 9.76
C ILE A 139 -5.67 -7.88 9.63
N GLY A 140 -6.82 -7.96 8.98
CA GLY A 140 -7.56 -9.20 8.76
C GLY A 140 -7.11 -9.97 7.53
N SER A 141 -6.99 -9.27 6.40
CA SER A 141 -6.65 -9.84 5.09
C SER A 141 -5.20 -9.61 4.67
N TYR A 142 -4.48 -8.70 5.32
CA TYR A 142 -3.16 -8.17 4.97
C TYR A 142 -3.11 -7.37 3.66
N MET A 143 -4.23 -7.14 3.01
CA MET A 143 -4.28 -6.39 1.76
C MET A 143 -3.83 -4.94 1.93
N ALA A 144 -3.28 -4.40 0.86
CA ALA A 144 -2.84 -3.02 0.74
C ALA A 144 -3.79 -2.25 -0.18
N PHE A 145 -4.17 -1.02 0.23
CA PHE A 145 -5.05 -0.14 -0.52
C PHE A 145 -4.35 1.21 -0.76
N PRO A 146 -3.33 1.25 -1.66
CA PRO A 146 -2.39 2.37 -1.77
C PRO A 146 -3.03 3.68 -2.22
N THR A 147 -4.22 3.65 -2.81
CA THR A 147 -4.94 4.84 -3.27
C THR A 147 -5.62 5.64 -2.16
N GLU A 148 -5.60 5.12 -0.93
CA GLU A 148 -6.29 5.70 0.22
C GLU A 148 -5.33 6.33 1.25
N TRP A 149 -4.00 6.32 0.97
CA TRP A 149 -3.01 6.61 2.00
C TRP A 149 -2.53 8.05 2.01
N VAL A 150 -1.80 8.49 0.98
CA VAL A 150 -1.14 9.80 0.92
C VAL A 150 -1.07 10.26 -0.53
N ASP A 151 -1.31 11.53 -0.77
CA ASP A 151 -1.03 12.15 -2.05
C ASP A 151 0.48 12.33 -2.29
N SER A 152 0.94 12.05 -3.50
CA SER A 152 2.36 12.06 -3.85
C SER A 152 3.05 13.40 -3.58
N GLU A 153 2.33 14.51 -3.69
CA GLU A 153 2.86 15.87 -3.45
C GLU A 153 3.24 16.12 -2.00
N ASN A 154 2.71 15.32 -1.07
CA ASN A 154 2.98 15.43 0.36
C ASN A 154 4.05 14.43 0.85
N LEU A 155 4.57 13.56 -0.04
CA LEU A 155 5.65 12.63 0.28
C LEU A 155 7.01 13.32 0.24
N ASN A 156 7.78 13.18 1.32
CA ASN A 156 9.20 13.55 1.37
C ASN A 156 10.08 12.47 0.73
N GLU A 157 9.79 11.23 1.10
CA GLU A 157 10.51 10.05 0.63
C GLU A 157 9.63 8.82 0.74
N VAL A 158 9.92 7.84 -0.09
CA VAL A 158 9.39 6.48 0.04
C VAL A 158 10.57 5.52 0.04
N THR A 159 10.68 4.76 1.10
CA THR A 159 11.69 3.72 1.26
C THR A 159 11.06 2.36 0.99
N MET A 160 11.68 1.56 0.16
CA MET A 160 11.38 0.16 -0.06
C MET A 160 12.54 -0.70 0.44
N GLN A 161 12.37 -1.38 1.56
CA GLN A 161 13.31 -2.37 2.05
C GLN A 161 12.84 -3.73 1.55
N GLN A 162 13.66 -4.37 0.74
CA GLN A 162 13.40 -5.73 0.26
C GLN A 162 13.72 -6.73 1.36
N GLY A 163 13.14 -7.91 1.31
CA GLY A 163 13.42 -8.99 2.22
C GLY A 163 12.59 -8.98 3.49
N SER A 164 13.17 -8.66 4.60
CA SER A 164 12.49 -8.65 5.90
C SER A 164 12.27 -7.24 6.41
N ALA A 165 11.18 -7.01 7.13
CA ALA A 165 10.96 -5.78 7.87
C ALA A 165 12.00 -5.59 8.99
N ASN A 166 12.15 -4.37 9.50
CA ASN A 166 12.99 -4.11 10.66
C ASN A 166 12.39 -4.71 11.93
N LEU A 167 13.25 -4.92 12.94
CA LEU A 167 12.85 -5.49 14.21
C LEU A 167 11.68 -4.75 14.87
N ASP A 168 11.68 -3.42 14.81
CA ASP A 168 10.70 -2.53 15.42
C ASP A 168 9.50 -2.18 14.50
N SER A 169 9.46 -2.71 13.27
CA SER A 169 8.37 -2.43 12.34
C SER A 169 7.04 -3.05 12.82
N PRO A 170 5.94 -2.27 12.87
CA PRO A 170 4.63 -2.73 13.34
C PRO A 170 3.86 -3.47 12.23
N VAL A 171 4.42 -4.54 11.71
CA VAL A 171 3.83 -5.31 10.62
C VAL A 171 3.89 -6.81 10.88
N ILE A 172 2.90 -7.53 10.38
CA ILE A 172 2.82 -9.00 10.31
C ILE A 172 2.71 -9.36 8.83
N GLY A 173 3.30 -10.48 8.43
CA GLY A 173 3.18 -10.98 7.05
C GLY A 173 4.05 -10.23 6.04
N ALA A 174 5.10 -9.54 6.48
CA ALA A 174 5.98 -8.73 5.64
C ALA A 174 7.17 -9.54 5.10
N SER A 175 6.94 -10.74 4.56
CA SER A 175 7.98 -11.61 4.01
C SER A 175 8.64 -11.04 2.73
N GLY A 176 7.95 -10.16 2.01
CA GLY A 176 8.48 -9.46 0.83
C GLY A 176 9.23 -8.18 1.17
N GLY A 177 9.21 -7.75 2.43
CA GLY A 177 9.82 -6.50 2.88
C GLY A 177 8.83 -5.47 3.39
N ILE A 178 9.27 -4.22 3.49
CA ILE A 178 8.46 -3.11 3.97
C ILE A 178 8.64 -1.85 3.11
N VAL A 179 7.53 -1.15 2.86
CA VAL A 179 7.51 0.19 2.27
C VAL A 179 7.14 1.20 3.35
N THR A 180 8.00 2.17 3.56
CA THR A 180 7.80 3.24 4.54
C THR A 180 7.64 4.57 3.81
N MET A 181 6.58 5.28 4.13
CA MET A 181 6.27 6.60 3.61
C MET A 181 6.41 7.64 4.70
N ASN A 182 7.12 8.72 4.40
CA ASN A 182 7.23 9.86 5.29
C ASN A 182 6.71 11.10 4.57
N LEU A 183 5.83 11.84 5.23
CA LEU A 183 5.33 13.12 4.75
C LEU A 183 6.44 14.17 4.81
N ILE A 184 6.36 15.17 3.92
CA ILE A 184 7.22 16.35 4.01
C ILE A 184 7.12 16.98 5.39
N ASP A 185 8.20 17.58 5.85
CA ASP A 185 8.13 18.42 7.04
C ASP A 185 7.51 19.79 6.67
N PRO A 186 6.70 20.38 7.57
CA PRO A 186 6.19 21.73 7.37
C PRO A 186 7.35 22.72 7.21
N SER A 187 7.19 23.68 6.29
CA SER A 187 8.20 24.73 6.03
C SER A 187 8.38 25.66 7.25
N HIS A 188 9.60 26.18 7.42
CA HIS A 188 9.88 27.26 8.38
C HIS A 188 9.28 28.61 7.95
N LYS A 189 8.92 28.76 6.68
CA LYS A 189 8.29 29.97 6.16
C LYS A 189 6.82 29.69 5.89
N MET A 190 5.98 30.65 6.23
CA MET A 190 4.58 30.64 5.83
C MET A 190 4.48 30.68 4.30
N GLY A 191 3.55 29.93 3.74
CA GLY A 191 3.38 29.88 2.31
C GLY A 191 2.23 28.97 1.89
N ALA A 192 2.00 28.91 0.59
CA ALA A 192 1.02 28.01 -0.02
C ALA A 192 1.58 27.40 -1.31
N THR A 193 1.12 26.18 -1.61
CA THR A 193 1.29 25.54 -2.91
C THR A 193 -0.10 25.34 -3.52
N ILE A 194 -0.28 25.79 -4.77
CA ILE A 194 -1.51 25.58 -5.53
C ILE A 194 -1.12 24.88 -6.81
N ALA A 195 -1.83 23.81 -7.17
CA ALA A 195 -1.63 23.13 -8.44
C ALA A 195 -2.95 22.68 -9.05
N GLY A 196 -3.02 22.76 -10.39
CA GLY A 196 -4.12 22.24 -11.20
C GLY A 196 -3.57 21.33 -12.28
N SER A 197 -4.22 20.18 -12.50
CA SER A 197 -3.85 19.23 -13.54
C SER A 197 -5.05 18.92 -14.44
N PHE A 198 -4.78 18.77 -15.74
CA PHE A 198 -5.77 18.34 -16.74
C PHE A 198 -5.13 17.34 -17.70
N GLY A 199 -5.85 16.28 -18.05
CA GLY A 199 -5.28 15.20 -18.84
C GLY A 199 -6.25 14.43 -19.71
N SER A 200 -5.73 13.35 -20.28
CA SER A 200 -6.49 12.39 -21.09
C SER A 200 -7.72 11.90 -20.36
N TYR A 201 -8.75 11.50 -21.10
CA TYR A 201 -10.03 10.99 -20.58
C TYR A 201 -10.78 12.00 -19.71
N ASN A 202 -10.56 13.31 -19.94
CA ASN A 202 -11.16 14.39 -19.16
C ASN A 202 -10.81 14.32 -17.66
N THR A 203 -9.65 13.72 -17.32
CA THR A 203 -9.14 13.69 -15.94
C THR A 203 -8.74 15.08 -15.50
N HIS A 204 -9.15 15.49 -14.31
CA HIS A 204 -8.73 16.74 -13.70
C HIS A 204 -8.47 16.60 -12.20
N ARG A 205 -7.53 17.42 -11.70
CA ARG A 205 -7.12 17.40 -10.31
C ARG A 205 -6.79 18.81 -9.83
N GLU A 206 -7.30 19.16 -8.67
CA GLU A 206 -6.94 20.36 -7.91
C GLU A 206 -6.17 19.97 -6.66
N TYR A 207 -5.21 20.79 -6.30
CA TYR A 207 -4.39 20.61 -5.09
C TYR A 207 -4.05 21.95 -4.44
N VAL A 208 -4.22 22.03 -3.12
CA VAL A 208 -3.82 23.19 -2.29
C VAL A 208 -3.13 22.67 -1.03
N ARG A 209 -1.96 23.25 -0.71
CA ARG A 209 -1.26 23.02 0.56
C ARG A 209 -0.93 24.38 1.21
N LEU A 210 -1.33 24.55 2.46
CA LEU A 210 -1.03 25.72 3.27
C LEU A 210 0.00 25.36 4.33
N GLN A 211 0.97 26.24 4.56
CA GLN A 211 2.05 26.07 5.52
C GLN A 211 2.06 27.24 6.52
N SER A 212 2.13 26.93 7.81
CA SER A 212 2.09 27.94 8.86
C SER A 212 3.38 28.75 8.98
N GLY A 213 4.52 28.23 8.49
CA GLY A 213 5.82 28.70 8.95
C GLY A 213 6.06 28.36 10.43
N ASP A 214 7.12 28.91 10.99
CA ASP A 214 7.39 28.81 12.43
C ASP A 214 6.33 29.57 13.23
N ILE A 215 5.68 28.90 14.18
CA ILE A 215 4.62 29.47 15.02
C ILE A 215 5.30 30.13 16.24
N GLY A 216 5.60 31.42 16.12
CA GLY A 216 6.34 32.16 17.15
C GLY A 216 7.67 31.49 17.49
N ASN A 217 8.02 31.45 18.78
CA ASN A 217 9.22 30.79 19.30
C ASN A 217 8.93 29.41 19.91
N THR A 218 7.83 28.77 19.49
CA THR A 218 7.38 27.51 20.09
C THR A 218 8.13 26.27 19.57
N GLY A 219 8.88 26.40 18.47
CA GLY A 219 9.44 25.26 17.71
C GLY A 219 8.39 24.43 16.96
N MET A 220 7.17 24.95 16.85
CA MET A 220 6.05 24.29 16.15
C MET A 220 5.89 24.84 14.75
N ARG A 221 5.54 23.96 13.82
CA ARG A 221 5.13 24.30 12.46
C ARG A 221 4.19 23.23 11.92
N ALA A 222 3.30 23.60 11.01
CA ALA A 222 2.28 22.73 10.48
C ALA A 222 2.05 22.96 8.98
N PHE A 223 1.52 21.94 8.31
CA PHE A 223 0.85 22.11 7.03
C PHE A 223 -0.50 21.37 7.03
N VAL A 224 -1.39 21.84 6.15
CA VAL A 224 -2.58 21.12 5.72
C VAL A 224 -2.65 21.18 4.20
N ALA A 225 -2.94 20.03 3.58
CA ALA A 225 -3.13 19.91 2.13
C ALA A 225 -4.50 19.31 1.86
N TRP A 226 -5.14 19.77 0.79
CA TRP A 226 -6.36 19.21 0.24
C TRP A 226 -6.19 18.97 -1.26
N SER A 227 -6.77 17.88 -1.75
CA SER A 227 -6.87 17.61 -3.17
C SER A 227 -8.24 17.08 -3.55
N HIS A 228 -8.60 17.32 -4.82
CA HIS A 228 -9.75 16.72 -5.48
C HIS A 228 -9.29 16.14 -6.81
N LEU A 229 -9.74 14.93 -7.14
CA LEU A 229 -9.42 14.24 -8.39
C LEU A 229 -10.70 13.61 -8.95
N GLU A 230 -10.95 13.86 -10.23
CA GLU A 230 -11.94 13.15 -11.04
C GLU A 230 -11.24 12.46 -12.22
N GLU A 231 -11.50 11.18 -12.39
CA GLU A 231 -10.92 10.34 -13.43
C GLU A 231 -12.03 9.50 -14.10
N PRO A 232 -12.65 10.00 -15.21
CA PRO A 232 -13.47 9.15 -16.05
C PRO A 232 -12.67 7.97 -16.62
N HIS A 233 -13.33 6.84 -16.78
CA HIS A 233 -12.66 5.62 -17.18
C HIS A 233 -12.04 5.71 -18.58
N PHE A 234 -10.81 5.24 -18.76
CA PHE A 234 -10.16 5.14 -20.07
C PHE A 234 -10.69 3.97 -20.92
N ARG A 235 -11.47 3.07 -20.33
CA ARG A 235 -12.13 1.94 -21.01
C ARG A 235 -13.44 1.57 -20.31
N GLY A 236 -14.51 1.37 -21.10
CA GLY A 236 -15.85 1.10 -20.59
C GLY A 236 -16.45 2.30 -19.85
N ALA A 237 -17.60 2.08 -19.22
CA ALA A 237 -18.32 3.09 -18.46
C ALA A 237 -17.83 3.16 -17.00
N GLY A 238 -17.96 4.33 -16.41
CA GLY A 238 -17.63 4.62 -15.02
C GLY A 238 -16.79 5.88 -14.87
N ASP A 239 -16.81 6.41 -13.68
CA ASP A 239 -16.00 7.54 -13.24
C ASP A 239 -15.53 7.30 -11.81
N ASP A 240 -14.31 7.69 -11.52
CA ASP A 240 -13.75 7.65 -10.19
C ASP A 240 -13.56 9.09 -9.68
N HIS A 241 -13.89 9.32 -8.41
CA HIS A 241 -13.63 10.62 -7.79
C HIS A 241 -13.15 10.46 -6.35
N LYS A 242 -12.34 11.42 -5.93
CA LYS A 242 -11.66 11.39 -4.64
C LYS A 242 -11.51 12.80 -4.08
N GLN A 243 -11.71 12.93 -2.77
CA GLN A 243 -11.24 14.05 -1.97
C GLN A 243 -10.28 13.55 -0.92
N HIS A 244 -9.17 14.26 -0.74
CA HIS A 244 -8.11 13.84 0.15
C HIS A 244 -7.58 15.00 0.99
N ILE A 245 -7.22 14.70 2.24
CA ILE A 245 -6.60 15.66 3.16
C ILE A 245 -5.39 15.00 3.80
N ASP A 246 -4.23 15.67 3.69
CA ASP A 246 -3.05 15.36 4.49
C ASP A 246 -2.71 16.55 5.38
N ALA A 247 -2.34 16.27 6.63
CA ALA A 247 -1.87 17.30 7.56
C ALA A 247 -0.72 16.78 8.41
N LYS A 248 0.23 17.65 8.72
CA LYS A 248 1.34 17.33 9.64
C LYS A 248 1.66 18.52 10.51
N LEU A 249 1.76 18.27 11.81
CA LEU A 249 2.27 19.18 12.84
C LEU A 249 3.58 18.61 13.39
N VAL A 250 4.58 19.45 13.49
CA VAL A 250 5.88 19.08 14.06
C VAL A 250 6.23 20.06 15.16
N LYS A 251 6.78 19.57 16.28
CA LYS A 251 7.43 20.36 17.31
C LYS A 251 8.84 19.86 17.53
N ASP A 252 9.83 20.69 17.28
CA ASP A 252 11.22 20.45 17.63
C ASP A 252 11.49 21.07 19.02
N TRP A 253 11.96 20.24 19.95
CA TRP A 253 12.26 20.64 21.32
C TRP A 253 13.74 21.00 21.47
N VAL A 254 14.05 21.94 22.35
CA VAL A 254 15.42 22.43 22.57
C VAL A 254 16.42 21.31 22.93
N ASN A 255 15.96 20.29 23.65
CA ASN A 255 16.80 19.11 24.02
C ASN A 255 17.03 18.11 22.88
N GLY A 256 16.57 18.43 21.65
CA GLY A 256 16.69 17.57 20.50
C GLY A 256 15.58 16.50 20.38
N SER A 257 14.60 16.49 21.29
CA SER A 257 13.38 15.68 21.13
C SER A 257 12.51 16.22 20.00
N ARG A 258 11.64 15.37 19.45
CA ARG A 258 10.70 15.76 18.40
C ARG A 258 9.35 15.12 18.62
N SER A 259 8.30 15.92 18.52
CA SER A 259 6.91 15.49 18.51
C SER A 259 6.31 15.72 17.12
N THR A 260 5.66 14.72 16.56
CA THR A 260 4.97 14.79 15.27
C THR A 260 3.54 14.32 15.44
N VAL A 261 2.60 14.96 14.76
CA VAL A 261 1.24 14.46 14.55
C VAL A 261 0.96 14.55 13.06
N ALA A 262 0.60 13.43 12.46
CA ALA A 262 0.23 13.32 11.04
C ALA A 262 -1.18 12.77 10.91
N LEU A 263 -1.95 13.33 10.00
CA LEU A 263 -3.32 12.92 9.68
C LEU A 263 -3.45 12.76 8.18
N THR A 264 -4.11 11.69 7.76
CA THR A 264 -4.52 11.44 6.39
C THR A 264 -6.01 11.08 6.39
N PHE A 265 -6.80 11.73 5.55
CA PHE A 265 -8.22 11.42 5.36
C PHE A 265 -8.54 11.30 3.87
N ASP A 266 -9.22 10.20 3.50
CA ASP A 266 -9.66 9.89 2.16
C ASP A 266 -11.19 9.72 2.11
N ASP A 267 -11.86 10.33 1.13
CA ASP A 267 -13.27 10.07 0.76
C ASP A 267 -13.31 9.87 -0.75
N SER A 268 -13.50 8.62 -1.18
CA SER A 268 -13.44 8.25 -2.57
C SER A 268 -14.61 7.37 -3.01
N MET A 269 -14.99 7.50 -4.27
CA MET A 269 -15.89 6.63 -5.00
C MET A 269 -15.15 6.07 -6.20
N LYS A 270 -15.10 4.75 -6.33
CA LYS A 270 -14.37 4.06 -7.38
C LYS A 270 -15.25 3.04 -8.07
N VAL A 271 -15.10 2.91 -9.38
CA VAL A 271 -15.63 1.80 -10.15
C VAL A 271 -14.45 0.94 -10.59
N ALA A 272 -14.19 -0.16 -9.90
CA ALA A 272 -13.06 -1.02 -10.25
C ALA A 272 -13.22 -1.56 -11.69
N TYR A 273 -12.13 -1.54 -12.45
CA TYR A 273 -12.13 -2.16 -13.77
C TYR A 273 -12.29 -3.68 -13.67
N LEU A 274 -13.08 -4.27 -14.58
CA LEU A 274 -13.19 -5.72 -14.68
C LEU A 274 -11.83 -6.33 -15.00
N SER A 275 -11.39 -7.29 -14.21
CA SER A 275 -10.20 -8.10 -14.48
C SER A 275 -10.59 -9.30 -15.36
N PRO A 276 -10.34 -9.27 -16.68
CA PRO A 276 -10.76 -10.33 -17.60
C PRO A 276 -9.98 -11.63 -17.40
N SER A 277 -10.57 -12.74 -17.82
CA SER A 277 -9.83 -13.98 -18.11
C SER A 277 -8.96 -13.79 -19.35
N LEU A 278 -7.97 -14.69 -19.58
CA LEU A 278 -7.15 -14.63 -20.78
C LEU A 278 -7.97 -14.75 -22.07
N ALA A 279 -8.99 -15.60 -22.07
CA ALA A 279 -9.89 -15.75 -23.23
C ALA A 279 -10.69 -14.48 -23.50
N ALA A 280 -11.23 -13.84 -22.47
CA ALA A 280 -11.95 -12.58 -22.63
C ALA A 280 -11.00 -11.44 -23.09
N TRP A 281 -9.76 -11.41 -22.61
CA TRP A 281 -8.75 -10.48 -23.10
C TRP A 281 -8.40 -10.71 -24.58
N GLN A 282 -8.22 -11.95 -24.98
CA GLN A 282 -7.95 -12.31 -26.40
C GLN A 282 -9.09 -11.91 -27.31
N GLN A 283 -10.35 -12.06 -26.85
CA GLN A 283 -11.54 -11.76 -27.63
C GLN A 283 -11.86 -10.27 -27.68
N TYR A 284 -11.79 -9.56 -26.57
CA TYR A 284 -12.30 -8.21 -26.43
C TYR A 284 -11.21 -7.16 -26.16
N GLY A 285 -9.97 -7.56 -25.83
CA GLY A 285 -8.89 -6.66 -25.49
C GLY A 285 -9.29 -5.72 -24.34
N ARG A 286 -9.03 -4.40 -24.53
CA ARG A 286 -9.44 -3.35 -23.58
C ARG A 286 -10.96 -3.19 -23.46
N GLY A 287 -11.76 -3.71 -24.39
CA GLY A 287 -13.24 -3.70 -24.32
C GLY A 287 -13.84 -4.65 -23.28
N ALA A 288 -13.06 -5.57 -22.71
CA ALA A 288 -13.52 -6.46 -21.63
C ALA A 288 -13.72 -5.68 -20.34
N ASN A 289 -14.88 -5.02 -20.15
CA ASN A 289 -15.23 -4.24 -18.96
C ASN A 289 -16.72 -4.31 -18.64
N TYR A 290 -17.17 -3.52 -17.68
CA TYR A 290 -18.56 -3.34 -17.31
C TYR A 290 -19.36 -2.67 -18.43
N THR A 291 -20.67 -2.94 -18.48
CA THR A 291 -21.59 -2.40 -19.48
C THR A 291 -22.09 -1.01 -19.08
N GLU A 292 -22.33 -0.16 -20.07
CA GLU A 292 -22.88 1.19 -19.90
C GLU A 292 -24.40 1.15 -19.70
N ASP A 293 -25.08 0.27 -20.43
CA ASP A 293 -26.53 0.15 -20.44
C ASP A 293 -27.00 -0.88 -19.40
N PHE A 294 -28.09 -0.53 -18.70
CA PHE A 294 -28.74 -1.43 -17.75
C PHE A 294 -29.54 -2.51 -18.44
N SER A 295 -29.38 -3.73 -17.97
CA SER A 295 -30.28 -4.86 -18.27
C SER A 295 -30.63 -5.58 -16.96
N PRO A 296 -31.88 -5.93 -16.68
CA PRO A 296 -32.27 -6.61 -15.44
C PRO A 296 -31.72 -8.04 -15.32
N THR A 297 -31.08 -8.55 -16.36
CA THR A 297 -30.46 -9.88 -16.39
C THR A 297 -28.91 -9.82 -16.49
N ASP A 298 -28.31 -8.64 -16.71
CA ASP A 298 -26.85 -8.48 -16.78
C ASP A 298 -26.30 -7.82 -15.51
N THR A 299 -25.58 -8.59 -14.71
CA THR A 299 -24.94 -8.10 -13.47
C THR A 299 -23.74 -7.18 -13.72
N LYS A 300 -23.36 -6.92 -14.97
CA LYS A 300 -22.19 -6.10 -15.33
C LYS A 300 -22.46 -4.61 -15.51
N TYR A 301 -23.68 -4.14 -15.20
CA TYR A 301 -23.98 -2.71 -15.28
C TYR A 301 -23.12 -1.90 -14.30
N TRP A 302 -22.37 -0.93 -14.81
CA TRP A 302 -21.30 -0.24 -14.07
C TRP A 302 -21.77 0.43 -12.77
N LYS A 303 -23.01 0.97 -12.70
CA LYS A 303 -23.54 1.58 -11.45
C LYS A 303 -23.72 0.60 -10.31
N LEU A 304 -23.77 -0.70 -10.60
CA LEU A 304 -23.82 -1.76 -9.58
C LEU A 304 -22.44 -2.12 -9.03
N HIS A 305 -21.36 -1.48 -9.54
CA HIS A 305 -19.96 -1.71 -9.15
C HIS A 305 -19.30 -0.45 -8.58
N GLN A 306 -20.09 0.55 -8.21
CA GLN A 306 -19.61 1.76 -7.52
C GLN A 306 -19.24 1.43 -6.07
N SER A 307 -17.98 1.63 -5.71
CA SER A 307 -17.38 1.24 -4.45
C SER A 307 -16.93 2.47 -3.67
N PRO A 308 -17.73 2.96 -2.69
CA PRO A 308 -17.36 4.08 -1.83
C PRO A 308 -16.40 3.65 -0.72
N TYR A 309 -15.42 4.51 -0.41
CA TYR A 309 -14.47 4.32 0.69
C TYR A 309 -14.24 5.61 1.45
N ARG A 310 -14.11 5.51 2.78
CA ARG A 310 -13.60 6.54 3.69
C ARG A 310 -12.56 5.95 4.60
N VAL A 311 -11.42 6.61 4.68
CA VAL A 311 -10.29 6.17 5.50
C VAL A 311 -9.76 7.35 6.30
N LEU A 312 -9.49 7.13 7.59
CA LEU A 312 -8.78 8.07 8.46
C LEU A 312 -7.57 7.35 9.05
N ILE A 313 -6.39 7.94 8.87
CA ILE A 313 -5.14 7.49 9.47
C ILE A 313 -4.60 8.63 10.32
N LEU A 314 -4.36 8.36 11.59
CA LEU A 314 -3.71 9.27 12.52
C LEU A 314 -2.46 8.58 13.07
N SER A 315 -1.33 9.26 13.01
CA SER A 315 -0.07 8.82 13.61
C SER A 315 0.55 9.96 14.40
N ALA A 316 1.10 9.64 15.57
CA ALA A 316 1.70 10.67 16.42
C ALA A 316 3.08 10.25 16.97
N PRO A 317 4.11 10.10 16.09
CA PRO A 317 5.46 9.73 16.52
C PRO A 317 6.06 10.74 17.49
N GLN A 318 6.60 10.22 18.60
CA GLN A 318 7.30 10.99 19.63
C GLN A 318 8.71 10.42 19.79
N ASN A 319 9.73 11.24 19.52
CA ASN A 319 11.12 10.92 19.76
C ASN A 319 11.62 11.72 20.94
N ILE A 320 11.89 11.08 22.06
CA ILE A 320 12.28 11.72 23.32
C ILE A 320 13.74 11.43 23.60
N VAL A 321 14.55 12.47 23.60
CA VAL A 321 15.96 12.42 23.99
C VAL A 321 16.07 12.74 25.48
N VAL A 322 16.43 11.74 26.30
CA VAL A 322 16.66 11.95 27.73
C VAL A 322 18.08 12.45 27.97
N ASN A 323 19.07 11.78 27.32
CA ASN A 323 20.49 12.17 27.31
C ASN A 323 21.19 11.50 26.12
N ASP A 324 22.51 11.67 26.00
CA ASP A 324 23.31 11.13 24.90
C ASP A 324 23.28 9.59 24.77
N LYS A 325 22.81 8.89 25.79
CA LYS A 325 22.80 7.41 25.84
C LYS A 325 21.40 6.82 25.84
N LEU A 326 20.41 7.55 26.34
CA LEU A 326 19.05 7.06 26.57
C LEU A 326 18.04 7.88 25.80
N GLY A 327 17.19 7.22 25.04
CA GLY A 327 16.04 7.80 24.40
C GLY A 327 14.85 6.85 24.38
N PHE A 328 13.69 7.45 24.17
CA PHE A 328 12.41 6.74 24.03
C PHE A 328 11.73 7.19 22.73
N ASP A 329 11.24 6.23 21.98
CA ASP A 329 10.36 6.49 20.84
C ASP A 329 9.02 5.83 21.11
N PHE A 330 7.93 6.54 20.88
CA PHE A 330 6.64 5.91 20.89
C PHE A 330 5.71 6.56 19.86
N THR A 331 4.95 5.71 19.18
CA THR A 331 4.07 6.10 18.08
C THR A 331 2.68 5.53 18.33
N PRO A 332 1.82 6.27 19.03
CA PRO A 332 0.40 5.94 19.03
C PRO A 332 -0.19 6.23 17.67
N TYR A 333 -1.10 5.37 17.23
CA TYR A 333 -1.79 5.52 15.96
C TYR A 333 -3.25 5.07 16.05
N PHE A 334 -4.05 5.57 15.12
CA PHE A 334 -5.43 5.17 14.94
C PHE A 334 -5.73 5.06 13.45
N TYR A 335 -6.31 3.93 13.06
CA TYR A 335 -6.81 3.70 11.71
C TYR A 335 -8.33 3.44 11.79
N TRP A 336 -9.09 4.16 10.98
CA TRP A 336 -10.50 3.92 10.78
C TRP A 336 -10.80 3.83 9.29
N ASN A 337 -11.69 2.91 8.93
CA ASN A 337 -12.12 2.73 7.55
C ASN A 337 -13.58 2.31 7.53
N SER A 338 -14.29 2.79 6.50
CA SER A 338 -15.64 2.35 6.11
C SER A 338 -15.69 2.30 4.59
N GLY A 339 -16.15 1.19 4.01
CA GLY A 339 -16.19 1.07 2.56
C GLY A 339 -16.87 -0.21 2.08
N THR A 340 -17.15 -0.26 0.78
CA THR A 340 -17.76 -1.42 0.13
C THR A 340 -17.07 -1.73 -1.20
N ILE A 341 -17.02 -3.02 -1.55
CA ILE A 341 -16.74 -3.51 -2.90
C ILE A 341 -18.10 -3.94 -3.47
N ALA A 342 -18.63 -3.14 -4.39
CA ALA A 342 -19.98 -3.33 -4.89
C ALA A 342 -20.03 -4.35 -6.02
N SER A 343 -21.12 -5.13 -6.04
CA SER A 343 -21.45 -6.06 -7.12
C SER A 343 -22.97 -6.29 -7.21
N ALA A 344 -23.39 -7.14 -8.14
CA ALA A 344 -24.78 -7.53 -8.29
C ALA A 344 -24.94 -9.04 -8.39
N SER A 345 -26.10 -9.53 -7.98
CA SER A 345 -26.48 -10.94 -8.07
C SER A 345 -27.89 -11.08 -8.58
N LEU A 346 -28.17 -12.15 -9.36
CA LEU A 346 -29.51 -12.59 -9.70
C LEU A 346 -29.94 -13.64 -8.67
N LEU A 347 -30.94 -13.34 -7.83
CA LEU A 347 -31.52 -14.25 -6.84
C LEU A 347 -32.82 -14.87 -7.33
N SER A 348 -32.99 -16.18 -7.13
CA SER A 348 -34.25 -16.84 -7.35
C SER A 348 -35.09 -16.72 -6.08
N GLU A 349 -36.24 -16.02 -6.14
CA GLU A 349 -37.09 -15.67 -5.01
C GLU A 349 -37.54 -16.87 -4.15
N ASN A 350 -37.73 -18.02 -4.78
CA ASN A 350 -38.15 -19.26 -4.10
C ASN A 350 -36.98 -20.07 -3.50
N ALA A 351 -35.75 -19.64 -3.68
CA ALA A 351 -34.55 -20.38 -3.26
C ALA A 351 -33.42 -19.47 -2.84
N ILE A 352 -33.68 -18.54 -1.92
CA ILE A 352 -32.66 -17.66 -1.34
C ILE A 352 -32.16 -18.31 -0.06
N TYR A 353 -30.84 -18.31 0.15
CA TYR A 353 -30.23 -18.80 1.38
C TYR A 353 -29.43 -17.69 2.07
N SER A 354 -29.67 -17.55 3.40
CA SER A 354 -28.81 -16.81 4.32
C SER A 354 -28.20 -17.82 5.29
N GLY A 355 -26.92 -18.02 5.26
CA GLY A 355 -26.28 -19.15 5.93
C GLY A 355 -26.82 -20.47 5.38
N THR A 356 -27.35 -21.34 6.26
CA THR A 356 -27.99 -22.62 5.90
C THR A 356 -29.51 -22.52 5.77
N GLN A 357 -30.12 -21.38 6.14
CA GLN A 357 -31.56 -21.17 6.17
C GLN A 357 -32.09 -20.76 4.80
N LYS A 358 -33.13 -21.49 4.32
CA LYS A 358 -33.83 -21.17 3.07
C LYS A 358 -34.95 -20.18 3.32
N TYR A 359 -35.12 -19.25 2.39
CA TYR A 359 -36.21 -18.26 2.36
C TYR A 359 -36.86 -18.25 0.98
N SER A 360 -38.16 -17.90 0.97
CA SER A 360 -38.96 -17.57 -0.23
C SER A 360 -39.50 -16.17 -0.02
N ILE A 361 -39.09 -15.22 -0.81
CA ILE A 361 -39.36 -13.78 -0.61
C ILE A 361 -39.67 -13.18 -1.99
N ASP A 362 -40.82 -12.50 -2.08
CA ASP A 362 -41.15 -11.64 -3.21
C ASP A 362 -40.26 -10.39 -3.15
N LEU A 363 -39.23 -10.35 -3.99
CA LEU A 363 -38.21 -9.30 -4.00
C LEU A 363 -38.57 -8.11 -4.87
N ASN A 364 -39.44 -8.32 -5.87
CA ASN A 364 -39.88 -7.30 -6.81
C ASN A 364 -41.29 -6.76 -6.50
N GLY A 365 -42.01 -7.33 -5.53
CA GLY A 365 -43.29 -6.86 -5.06
C GLY A 365 -44.47 -7.20 -5.99
N ASN A 366 -44.32 -8.20 -6.89
CA ASN A 366 -45.37 -8.58 -7.85
C ASN A 366 -46.38 -9.60 -7.32
N GLY A 367 -46.24 -10.03 -6.06
CA GLY A 367 -47.12 -10.97 -5.38
C GLY A 367 -46.79 -12.44 -5.65
N THR A 368 -45.70 -12.75 -6.34
CA THR A 368 -45.20 -14.11 -6.59
C THR A 368 -43.77 -14.28 -6.09
N THR A 369 -43.25 -15.51 -6.04
CA THR A 369 -41.87 -15.81 -5.64
C THR A 369 -41.19 -16.70 -6.68
N ASN A 370 -41.55 -16.56 -7.94
CA ASN A 370 -41.08 -17.43 -9.03
C ASN A 370 -40.00 -16.77 -9.90
N ASP A 371 -39.66 -15.52 -9.63
CA ASP A 371 -38.82 -14.74 -10.47
C ASP A 371 -37.30 -14.85 -10.10
N LYS A 372 -36.47 -14.42 -11.02
CA LYS A 372 -35.07 -14.09 -10.75
C LYS A 372 -34.93 -12.58 -10.74
N VAL A 373 -34.57 -12.02 -9.61
CA VAL A 373 -34.50 -10.59 -9.38
C VAL A 373 -33.06 -10.14 -9.22
N MET A 374 -32.69 -9.05 -9.92
CA MET A 374 -31.40 -8.40 -9.76
C MET A 374 -31.31 -7.72 -8.39
N MET A 375 -30.31 -8.07 -7.62
CA MET A 375 -30.02 -7.47 -6.32
C MET A 375 -28.64 -6.85 -6.31
N TYR A 376 -28.52 -5.67 -5.74
CA TYR A 376 -27.25 -5.03 -5.41
C TYR A 376 -26.63 -5.70 -4.17
N THR A 377 -25.37 -6.04 -4.23
CA THR A 377 -24.65 -6.78 -3.19
C THR A 377 -23.37 -6.04 -2.79
N PRO A 378 -23.46 -5.02 -1.90
CA PRO A 378 -22.32 -4.24 -1.44
C PRO A 378 -21.56 -5.02 -0.36
N PHE A 379 -20.61 -5.86 -0.77
CA PHE A 379 -19.70 -6.52 0.18
C PHE A 379 -18.80 -5.49 0.82
N GLY A 380 -18.99 -5.21 2.11
CA GLY A 380 -18.36 -4.08 2.72
C GLY A 380 -17.97 -4.27 4.17
N THR A 381 -17.12 -3.34 4.56
CA THR A 381 -16.72 -3.09 5.93
C THR A 381 -17.44 -1.84 6.43
N PRO A 382 -18.61 -1.96 7.12
CA PRO A 382 -19.28 -0.81 7.70
C PRO A 382 -18.39 -0.01 8.64
N TYR A 383 -17.43 -0.67 9.31
CA TYR A 383 -16.37 -0.04 10.08
C TYR A 383 -15.20 -0.97 10.37
N VAL A 384 -14.01 -0.41 10.37
CA VAL A 384 -12.83 -0.89 11.10
C VAL A 384 -12.44 0.18 12.11
N TYR A 385 -12.15 -0.23 13.34
CA TYR A 385 -11.48 0.59 14.35
C TYR A 385 -10.19 -0.11 14.74
N ARG A 386 -9.06 0.59 14.63
CA ARG A 386 -7.74 0.01 14.86
C ARG A 386 -6.82 1.00 15.59
N PRO A 387 -6.96 1.18 16.92
CA PRO A 387 -5.97 1.84 17.75
C PRO A 387 -4.75 0.94 17.95
N GLY A 388 -3.57 1.54 18.00
CA GLY A 388 -2.34 0.85 18.32
C GLY A 388 -1.25 1.76 18.85
N LEU A 389 -0.15 1.14 19.27
CA LEU A 389 1.00 1.81 19.85
C LEU A 389 2.27 1.02 19.55
N VAL A 390 3.27 1.68 19.00
CA VAL A 390 4.65 1.18 19.00
C VAL A 390 5.44 1.96 20.03
N SER A 391 6.13 1.29 20.95
CA SER A 391 6.98 1.92 21.94
C SER A 391 8.32 1.21 21.99
N LYS A 392 9.40 1.96 22.13
CA LYS A 392 10.75 1.42 22.30
C LYS A 392 11.61 2.35 23.13
N VAL A 393 12.51 1.76 23.87
CA VAL A 393 13.64 2.42 24.54
C VAL A 393 14.92 2.01 23.83
N HIS A 394 15.81 2.94 23.60
CA HIS A 394 17.16 2.66 23.15
C HIS A 394 18.18 3.18 24.15
N TYR A 395 19.18 2.35 24.40
CA TYR A 395 20.25 2.63 25.36
C TYR A 395 21.62 2.32 24.77
N THR A 396 22.47 3.35 24.67
CA THR A 396 23.82 3.21 24.11
C THR A 396 24.83 3.04 25.24
N VAL A 397 25.56 1.91 25.23
CA VAL A 397 26.62 1.58 26.18
C VAL A 397 27.88 1.09 25.43
N GLY A 398 28.94 1.88 25.50
CA GLY A 398 30.16 1.58 24.77
C GLY A 398 29.96 1.49 23.25
N LYS A 399 30.11 0.31 22.67
CA LYS A 399 29.92 0.03 21.24
C LYS A 399 28.55 -0.55 20.89
N HIS A 400 27.70 -0.74 21.90
CA HIS A 400 26.37 -1.36 21.79
C HIS A 400 25.29 -0.30 21.85
N THR A 401 24.25 -0.47 21.03
CA THR A 401 22.98 0.24 21.14
C THR A 401 21.89 -0.80 21.30
N LEU A 402 21.43 -0.96 22.53
CA LEU A 402 20.37 -1.88 22.90
C LEU A 402 19.01 -1.26 22.63
N VAL A 403 18.10 -2.03 22.08
CA VAL A 403 16.70 -1.64 21.86
C VAL A 403 15.81 -2.68 22.52
N PHE A 404 14.87 -2.21 23.31
CA PHE A 404 13.75 -3.01 23.82
C PHE A 404 12.46 -2.30 23.50
N GLY A 405 11.46 -3.05 22.99
CA GLY A 405 10.21 -2.42 22.62
C GLY A 405 9.01 -3.35 22.66
N TYR A 406 7.86 -2.70 22.48
CA TYR A 406 6.56 -3.34 22.49
C TYR A 406 5.67 -2.71 21.43
N TRP A 407 5.01 -3.55 20.63
CA TRP A 407 3.95 -3.14 19.71
C TRP A 407 2.63 -3.77 20.14
N PHE A 408 1.64 -2.91 20.32
CA PHE A 408 0.24 -3.27 20.56
C PHE A 408 -0.62 -2.82 19.39
N ASP A 409 -1.48 -3.72 18.90
CA ASP A 409 -2.50 -3.43 17.88
C ASP A 409 -3.81 -4.12 18.28
N TRP A 410 -4.90 -3.39 18.22
CA TRP A 410 -6.23 -3.90 18.45
C TRP A 410 -7.14 -3.47 17.33
N SER A 411 -7.89 -4.40 16.75
CA SER A 411 -8.82 -4.12 15.67
C SER A 411 -10.19 -4.74 15.91
N ARG A 412 -11.22 -4.00 15.58
CA ARG A 412 -12.59 -4.48 15.48
C ARG A 412 -13.10 -4.21 14.07
N GLN A 413 -13.34 -5.28 13.30
CA GLN A 413 -13.71 -5.23 11.90
C GLN A 413 -15.05 -5.93 11.69
N ARG A 414 -16.06 -5.21 11.17
CA ARG A 414 -17.34 -5.75 10.75
C ARG A 414 -17.36 -5.90 9.24
N MET A 415 -17.74 -7.07 8.73
CA MET A 415 -17.88 -7.33 7.29
C MET A 415 -19.28 -7.88 7.01
N VAL A 416 -19.96 -7.29 6.03
CA VAL A 416 -21.34 -7.65 5.68
C VAL A 416 -21.53 -7.64 4.17
N ASN A 417 -22.29 -8.59 3.63
CA ASN A 417 -22.74 -8.57 2.24
C ASN A 417 -24.29 -8.71 2.20
N PRO A 418 -25.02 -7.59 2.37
CA PRO A 418 -26.46 -7.58 2.32
C PRO A 418 -26.97 -7.63 0.88
N TYR A 419 -28.25 -7.96 0.71
CA TYR A 419 -28.96 -7.80 -0.54
C TYR A 419 -29.85 -6.56 -0.48
N SER A 420 -29.71 -5.69 -1.50
CA SER A 420 -30.49 -4.44 -1.62
C SER A 420 -31.19 -4.39 -2.97
N ALA A 421 -32.37 -3.79 -3.00
CA ALA A 421 -33.13 -3.62 -4.23
C ALA A 421 -32.38 -2.72 -5.23
N VAL A 422 -32.55 -3.01 -6.50
CA VAL A 422 -32.10 -2.23 -7.65
C VAL A 422 -33.30 -1.47 -8.20
N GLY A 423 -33.15 -0.16 -8.42
CA GLY A 423 -34.19 0.68 -8.99
C GLY A 423 -34.42 0.41 -10.49
N GLU A 424 -35.53 0.94 -11.04
CA GLU A 424 -35.89 0.77 -12.46
C GLU A 424 -34.83 1.26 -13.44
N ASN A 425 -34.02 2.25 -13.04
CA ASN A 425 -32.89 2.77 -13.81
C ASN A 425 -31.58 1.96 -13.61
N GLY A 426 -31.63 0.82 -12.93
CA GLY A 426 -30.49 -0.05 -12.65
C GLY A 426 -29.57 0.41 -11.52
N GLY A 427 -29.80 1.58 -10.91
CA GLY A 427 -28.98 2.05 -9.80
C GLY A 427 -29.39 1.44 -8.45
N PRO A 428 -28.49 1.28 -7.47
CA PRO A 428 -28.85 0.89 -6.10
C PRO A 428 -29.51 2.05 -5.36
N ALA A 429 -30.36 1.75 -4.38
CA ALA A 429 -30.99 2.76 -3.52
C ALA A 429 -29.94 3.58 -2.74
N ASN A 430 -28.81 2.95 -2.40
CA ASN A 430 -27.68 3.58 -1.74
C ASN A 430 -26.40 2.78 -2.01
N VAL A 431 -25.38 3.42 -2.56
CA VAL A 431 -24.09 2.80 -2.91
C VAL A 431 -23.31 2.25 -1.71
N TRP A 432 -23.55 2.78 -0.50
CA TRP A 432 -22.97 2.27 0.75
C TRP A 432 -23.67 1.00 1.26
N GLY A 433 -24.79 0.60 0.67
CA GLY A 433 -25.56 -0.55 1.13
C GLY A 433 -26.27 -0.36 2.47
N TYR A 434 -26.51 0.88 2.91
CA TYR A 434 -27.20 1.15 4.17
C TYR A 434 -28.73 1.20 4.03
N LEU A 435 -29.22 1.50 2.84
CA LEU A 435 -30.64 1.62 2.51
C LEU A 435 -31.05 0.56 1.49
N GLY A 436 -32.34 0.25 1.47
CA GLY A 436 -32.92 -0.72 0.52
C GLY A 436 -32.57 -2.17 0.80
N ASN A 437 -31.99 -2.47 1.96
CA ASN A 437 -31.71 -3.86 2.34
C ASN A 437 -32.99 -4.66 2.56
N VAL A 438 -33.02 -5.85 1.98
CA VAL A 438 -34.07 -6.85 2.25
C VAL A 438 -33.99 -7.26 3.71
N LYS A 439 -35.14 -7.20 4.40
CA LYS A 439 -35.27 -7.64 5.79
C LYS A 439 -36.09 -8.92 5.85
N LEU A 440 -35.70 -9.82 6.73
CA LEU A 440 -36.41 -11.01 7.10
C LEU A 440 -37.59 -10.67 8.03
N SER A 441 -38.50 -11.62 8.27
CA SER A 441 -39.69 -11.44 9.13
C SER A 441 -39.37 -11.08 10.59
N ASP A 442 -38.19 -11.46 11.06
CA ASP A 442 -37.65 -11.12 12.39
C ASP A 442 -36.96 -9.76 12.46
N GLY A 443 -36.96 -9.00 11.35
CA GLY A 443 -36.30 -7.69 11.22
C GLY A 443 -34.81 -7.75 10.93
N THR A 444 -34.21 -8.94 10.91
CA THR A 444 -32.79 -9.11 10.54
C THR A 444 -32.60 -8.85 9.04
N ARG A 445 -31.37 -8.56 8.67
CA ARG A 445 -30.97 -8.26 7.29
C ARG A 445 -30.73 -9.57 6.53
N LEU A 446 -31.29 -9.72 5.36
CA LEU A 446 -30.92 -10.79 4.45
C LEU A 446 -29.51 -10.53 3.94
N ALA A 447 -28.60 -11.46 4.19
CA ALA A 447 -27.18 -11.29 3.82
C ALA A 447 -26.54 -12.64 3.46
N SER A 448 -25.57 -12.62 2.56
CA SER A 448 -24.74 -13.79 2.23
C SER A 448 -23.47 -13.86 3.09
N TYR A 449 -23.11 -12.79 3.80
CA TYR A 449 -21.96 -12.68 4.69
C TYR A 449 -22.28 -11.69 5.82
N ASP A 450 -22.04 -12.05 7.08
CA ASP A 450 -22.24 -11.16 8.22
C ASP A 450 -21.36 -11.57 9.39
N ASN A 451 -20.16 -10.98 9.47
CA ASN A 451 -19.14 -11.37 10.43
C ASN A 451 -18.58 -10.16 11.20
N LEU A 452 -18.20 -10.39 12.45
CA LEU A 452 -17.42 -9.48 13.27
C LEU A 452 -16.13 -10.17 13.71
N THR A 453 -14.97 -9.58 13.39
CA THR A 453 -13.66 -10.08 13.83
C THR A 453 -13.00 -9.08 14.79
N ILE A 454 -12.51 -9.58 15.91
CA ILE A 454 -11.63 -8.83 16.82
C ILE A 454 -10.24 -9.44 16.71
N THR A 455 -9.27 -8.63 16.30
CA THR A 455 -7.86 -9.02 16.22
C THR A 455 -7.08 -8.28 17.31
N ARG A 456 -6.18 -8.99 18.00
CA ARG A 456 -5.21 -8.43 18.96
C ARG A 456 -3.83 -8.90 18.58
N VAL A 457 -2.90 -7.98 18.53
CA VAL A 457 -1.47 -8.25 18.33
C VAL A 457 -0.71 -7.67 19.50
N ASN A 458 0.11 -8.49 20.12
CA ASN A 458 1.07 -8.10 21.14
C ASN A 458 2.43 -8.58 20.68
N THR A 459 3.38 -7.68 20.52
CA THR A 459 4.71 -8.02 20.04
C THR A 459 5.74 -7.42 20.98
N LEU A 460 6.62 -8.25 21.50
CA LEU A 460 7.82 -7.83 22.23
C LEU A 460 9.03 -7.97 21.31
N PHE A 461 9.95 -7.03 21.35
CA PHE A 461 11.20 -7.14 20.61
C PHE A 461 12.38 -6.63 21.41
N PHE A 462 13.51 -7.30 21.20
CA PHE A 462 14.80 -6.92 21.77
C PHE A 462 15.88 -7.03 20.69
N GLY A 463 16.78 -6.07 20.65
CA GLY A 463 17.88 -6.05 19.69
C GLY A 463 19.11 -5.32 20.20
N ASP A 464 20.24 -5.63 19.60
CA ASP A 464 21.52 -4.94 19.80
C ASP A 464 22.12 -4.55 18.45
N THR A 465 22.59 -3.32 18.36
CA THR A 465 23.44 -2.82 17.28
C THR A 465 24.86 -2.63 17.81
N PHE A 466 25.78 -3.49 17.40
CA PHE A 466 27.18 -3.43 17.76
C PHE A 466 28.01 -2.75 16.69
N ASN A 467 28.73 -1.68 17.04
CA ASN A 467 29.62 -0.94 16.17
C ASN A 467 31.08 -1.13 16.58
N ALA A 468 31.92 -1.60 15.66
CA ALA A 468 33.32 -1.91 15.92
C ALA A 468 34.23 -1.39 14.80
N LEU A 469 35.56 -1.54 14.98
CA LEU A 469 36.58 -1.18 13.98
C LEU A 469 36.44 0.26 13.46
N HIS A 470 36.25 1.23 14.37
CA HIS A 470 35.98 2.65 14.03
C HIS A 470 34.76 2.82 13.11
N ASN A 471 33.66 2.13 13.45
CA ASN A 471 32.40 2.09 12.68
C ASN A 471 32.49 1.46 11.27
N ARG A 472 33.59 0.74 10.97
CA ARG A 472 33.68 -0.05 9.73
C ARG A 472 32.84 -1.32 9.80
N LEU A 473 32.73 -1.95 10.97
CA LEU A 473 31.85 -3.11 11.21
C LEU A 473 30.62 -2.67 12.00
N ARG A 474 29.45 -2.98 11.50
CA ARG A 474 28.16 -2.90 12.19
C ARG A 474 27.51 -4.28 12.17
N VAL A 475 27.08 -4.77 13.32
CA VAL A 475 26.33 -6.01 13.47
C VAL A 475 25.03 -5.69 14.17
N GLU A 476 23.92 -6.18 13.64
CA GLU A 476 22.57 -6.03 14.19
C GLU A 476 22.03 -7.42 14.49
N ALA A 477 21.67 -7.68 15.74
CA ALA A 477 21.05 -8.93 16.15
C ALA A 477 19.80 -8.63 16.95
N GLY A 478 18.74 -9.41 16.75
CA GLY A 478 17.51 -9.21 17.49
C GLY A 478 16.55 -10.38 17.39
N ILE A 479 15.55 -10.33 18.24
CA ILE A 479 14.44 -11.27 18.27
C ILE A 479 13.14 -10.50 18.51
N LYS A 480 12.09 -10.91 17.84
CA LYS A 480 10.75 -10.38 17.93
C LYS A 480 9.80 -11.54 18.20
N GLU A 481 9.03 -11.48 19.28
CA GLU A 481 7.97 -12.43 19.60
C GLU A 481 6.62 -11.78 19.38
N SER A 482 5.82 -12.33 18.48
CA SER A 482 4.51 -11.80 18.12
C SER A 482 3.41 -12.78 18.49
N MET A 483 2.46 -12.33 19.30
CA MET A 483 1.27 -13.06 19.75
C MET A 483 0.05 -12.45 19.07
N VAL A 484 -0.62 -13.23 18.23
CA VAL A 484 -1.80 -12.83 17.47
C VAL A 484 -2.99 -13.63 17.93
N THR A 485 -4.05 -12.95 18.36
CA THR A 485 -5.33 -13.56 18.71
C THR A 485 -6.42 -13.00 17.81
N ARG A 486 -7.22 -13.85 17.19
CA ARG A 486 -8.41 -13.48 16.47
C ARG A 486 -9.63 -14.18 17.04
N ILE A 487 -10.69 -13.42 17.32
CA ILE A 487 -11.99 -13.91 17.74
C ILE A 487 -13.00 -13.47 16.70
N GLY A 488 -13.71 -14.45 16.13
CA GLY A 488 -14.73 -14.24 15.10
C GLY A 488 -16.13 -14.58 15.59
N TYR A 489 -17.09 -13.78 15.13
CA TYR A 489 -18.51 -14.01 15.32
C TYR A 489 -19.19 -14.02 13.94
N ASN A 490 -19.97 -15.08 13.63
CA ASN A 490 -20.74 -15.20 12.42
C ASN A 490 -22.23 -15.11 12.77
N TYR A 491 -22.92 -14.13 12.20
CA TYR A 491 -24.33 -13.85 12.50
C TYR A 491 -25.29 -14.48 11.50
N LEU A 492 -24.79 -15.22 10.50
CA LEU A 492 -25.65 -15.91 9.55
C LEU A 492 -26.43 -17.06 10.24
N PRO A 493 -27.71 -17.28 9.90
CA PRO A 493 -28.50 -18.39 10.43
C PRO A 493 -27.87 -19.76 10.17
N GLY A 494 -27.78 -20.59 11.20
CA GLY A 494 -27.17 -21.93 11.14
C GLY A 494 -25.66 -21.98 11.00
N ALA A 495 -24.98 -20.84 11.04
CA ALA A 495 -23.53 -20.78 11.08
C ALA A 495 -22.97 -21.00 12.50
N GLN A 496 -21.73 -21.45 12.60
CA GLN A 496 -21.03 -21.47 13.89
C GLN A 496 -20.84 -20.04 14.39
N TYR A 497 -21.53 -19.67 15.46
CA TYR A 497 -21.60 -18.30 15.97
C TYR A 497 -20.25 -17.72 16.38
N ARG A 498 -19.40 -18.52 17.06
CA ARG A 498 -18.11 -18.05 17.59
C ARG A 498 -17.00 -19.01 17.22
N THR A 499 -15.89 -18.43 16.76
CA THR A 499 -14.66 -19.15 16.47
C THR A 499 -13.45 -18.32 16.90
N SER A 500 -12.28 -18.93 16.99
CA SER A 500 -11.04 -18.20 17.33
C SER A 500 -9.81 -18.89 16.77
N MET A 501 -8.74 -18.12 16.61
CA MET A 501 -7.39 -18.62 16.33
C MET A 501 -6.37 -17.84 17.14
N ASN A 502 -5.29 -18.53 17.53
CA ASN A 502 -4.15 -17.94 18.22
C ASN A 502 -2.86 -18.40 17.57
N ALA A 503 -1.90 -17.49 17.50
CA ALA A 503 -0.53 -17.81 17.06
C ALA A 503 0.46 -17.04 17.91
N ALA A 504 1.57 -17.69 18.26
CA ALA A 504 2.74 -17.05 18.86
C ALA A 504 3.97 -17.48 18.05
N VAL A 505 4.74 -16.51 17.57
CA VAL A 505 5.86 -16.78 16.64
C VAL A 505 7.05 -15.89 16.97
N ALA A 506 8.17 -16.55 17.24
CA ALA A 506 9.47 -15.90 17.39
C ALA A 506 10.14 -15.70 16.01
N THR A 507 10.63 -14.50 15.76
CA THR A 507 11.31 -14.13 14.54
C THR A 507 12.68 -13.52 14.83
N PRO A 508 13.74 -14.35 14.94
CA PRO A 508 15.11 -13.88 15.06
C PRO A 508 15.61 -13.23 13.75
N ASN A 509 16.53 -12.28 13.90
CA ASN A 509 17.28 -11.69 12.80
C ASN A 509 18.73 -11.43 13.18
N LEU A 510 19.61 -11.46 12.18
CA LEU A 510 21.03 -11.14 12.30
C LEU A 510 21.52 -10.52 11.00
N GLY A 511 22.05 -9.31 11.07
CA GLY A 511 22.63 -8.62 9.93
C GLY A 511 24.01 -8.08 10.25
N ALA A 512 24.86 -8.02 9.26
CA ALA A 512 26.19 -7.43 9.37
C ALA A 512 26.51 -6.56 8.14
N ARG A 513 27.19 -5.45 8.37
CA ARG A 513 27.76 -4.62 7.31
C ARG A 513 29.22 -4.32 7.63
N TYR A 514 30.10 -4.55 6.65
CA TYR A 514 31.52 -4.19 6.74
C TYR A 514 31.88 -3.17 5.66
N ARG A 515 32.36 -2.01 6.07
CA ARG A 515 32.92 -0.98 5.19
C ARG A 515 34.37 -1.31 4.91
N ILE A 516 34.67 -1.70 3.68
CA ILE A 516 36.02 -2.02 3.21
C ILE A 516 36.87 -0.74 3.20
N ASP A 517 36.31 0.32 2.60
CA ASP A 517 36.89 1.67 2.55
C ASP A 517 35.76 2.74 2.52
N SER A 518 36.05 3.97 2.09
CA SER A 518 35.09 5.07 2.00
C SER A 518 34.00 4.85 0.93
N HIS A 519 34.25 4.01 -0.08
CA HIS A 519 33.37 3.80 -1.23
C HIS A 519 32.78 2.40 -1.26
N ASN A 520 33.41 1.43 -0.64
CA ASN A 520 33.10 0.01 -0.80
C ASN A 520 32.59 -0.59 0.51
N GLN A 521 31.46 -1.26 0.46
CA GLN A 521 30.92 -2.01 1.58
C GLN A 521 30.24 -3.32 1.15
N ILE A 522 30.33 -4.30 2.00
CA ILE A 522 29.57 -5.56 1.91
C ILE A 522 28.60 -5.65 3.07
N PHE A 523 27.48 -6.33 2.85
CA PHE A 523 26.52 -6.62 3.90
C PHE A 523 25.93 -8.02 3.72
N ALA A 524 25.49 -8.60 4.82
CA ALA A 524 24.77 -9.85 4.85
C ALA A 524 23.66 -9.78 5.91
N ASP A 525 22.54 -10.42 5.66
CA ASP A 525 21.39 -10.49 6.56
C ASP A 525 20.75 -11.87 6.50
N VAL A 526 20.37 -12.38 7.65
CA VAL A 526 19.50 -13.55 7.81
C VAL A 526 18.36 -13.15 8.72
N ALA A 527 17.13 -13.23 8.20
CA ALA A 527 15.95 -12.86 8.97
C ALA A 527 14.81 -13.86 8.76
N THR A 528 13.91 -13.88 9.73
CA THR A 528 12.73 -14.72 9.68
C THR A 528 11.48 -13.86 9.67
N ASN A 529 10.43 -14.35 8.99
CA ASN A 529 9.13 -13.72 8.94
C ASN A 529 8.02 -14.76 9.08
N PHE A 530 6.84 -14.30 9.44
CA PHE A 530 5.67 -15.17 9.52
C PHE A 530 4.42 -14.43 9.06
N ARG A 531 3.39 -15.20 8.69
CA ARG A 531 2.06 -14.71 8.36
C ARG A 531 1.02 -15.65 8.93
N THR A 532 0.12 -15.15 9.77
CA THR A 532 -1.01 -15.95 10.25
C THR A 532 -2.06 -16.08 9.13
N PRO A 533 -2.92 -17.11 9.16
CA PRO A 533 -4.07 -17.19 8.25
C PRO A 533 -4.92 -15.91 8.34
N THR A 534 -5.56 -15.55 7.23
CA THR A 534 -6.47 -14.38 7.20
C THR A 534 -7.72 -14.62 8.04
N LEU A 535 -8.46 -13.54 8.33
CA LEU A 535 -9.74 -13.63 9.04
C LEU A 535 -10.75 -14.58 8.38
N ASN A 536 -10.67 -14.76 7.04
CA ASN A 536 -11.58 -15.65 6.31
C ASN A 536 -11.40 -17.12 6.69
N ALA A 537 -10.25 -17.53 7.22
CA ALA A 537 -10.04 -18.86 7.75
C ALA A 537 -10.93 -19.20 8.96
N LEU A 538 -11.49 -18.19 9.64
CA LEU A 538 -12.36 -18.36 10.79
C LEU A 538 -13.78 -18.81 10.40
N TYR A 539 -14.23 -18.57 9.16
CA TYR A 539 -15.64 -18.63 8.81
C TYR A 539 -15.92 -19.59 7.66
N ASN A 540 -17.00 -20.38 7.80
CA ASN A 540 -17.64 -20.98 6.64
C ASN A 540 -18.29 -19.89 5.80
N THR A 541 -18.16 -19.96 4.47
CA THR A 541 -19.00 -19.23 3.54
C THR A 541 -20.06 -20.17 2.97
N TYR A 542 -21.21 -19.63 2.61
CA TYR A 542 -22.36 -20.42 2.16
C TYR A 542 -22.81 -19.96 0.77
N SER A 543 -23.25 -20.92 -0.04
CA SER A 543 -23.85 -20.64 -1.34
C SER A 543 -25.23 -20.01 -1.14
N ALA A 544 -25.46 -18.83 -1.70
CA ALA A 544 -26.75 -18.13 -1.65
C ALA A 544 -27.90 -18.87 -2.37
N SER A 545 -27.56 -19.82 -3.26
CA SER A 545 -28.57 -20.60 -4.01
C SER A 545 -28.81 -22.00 -3.45
N THR A 546 -27.97 -22.53 -2.57
CA THR A 546 -28.09 -23.90 -2.06
C THR A 546 -27.98 -24.03 -0.54
N GLY A 547 -27.51 -23.00 0.17
CA GLY A 547 -27.22 -23.02 1.60
C GLY A 547 -26.06 -23.95 2.02
N LYS A 548 -25.43 -24.61 1.06
CA LYS A 548 -24.27 -25.49 1.33
C LYS A 548 -23.01 -24.65 1.59
N VAL A 549 -22.10 -25.22 2.37
CA VAL A 549 -20.78 -24.61 2.59
C VAL A 549 -20.04 -24.51 1.26
N ALA A 550 -19.72 -23.30 0.84
CA ALA A 550 -18.94 -22.99 -0.35
C ALA A 550 -17.43 -23.00 -0.05
N THR A 551 -17.03 -22.45 1.10
CA THR A 551 -15.67 -22.52 1.63
C THR A 551 -15.70 -22.95 3.09
N GLN A 552 -14.93 -23.98 3.42
CA GLN A 552 -14.82 -24.49 4.79
C GLN A 552 -13.93 -23.59 5.65
N ALA A 553 -14.35 -23.27 6.85
CA ALA A 553 -13.50 -22.65 7.87
C ALA A 553 -12.33 -23.58 8.21
N ASN A 554 -11.16 -22.99 8.38
CA ASN A 554 -9.97 -23.69 8.84
C ASN A 554 -9.16 -22.83 9.85
N PRO A 555 -9.71 -22.61 11.08
CA PRO A 555 -9.03 -21.81 12.09
C PRO A 555 -7.71 -22.45 12.58
N ALA A 556 -7.51 -23.74 12.32
CA ALA A 556 -6.29 -24.50 12.61
C ALA A 556 -5.26 -24.47 11.45
N GLN A 557 -5.53 -23.72 10.38
CA GLN A 557 -4.56 -23.57 9.28
C GLN A 557 -3.21 -23.12 9.82
N LYS A 558 -2.15 -23.77 9.36
CA LYS A 558 -0.79 -23.47 9.80
C LYS A 558 -0.35 -22.07 9.35
N THR A 559 0.35 -21.40 10.22
CA THR A 559 1.05 -20.13 9.95
C THR A 559 2.12 -20.33 8.88
N GLU A 560 2.18 -19.44 7.90
CA GLU A 560 3.29 -19.32 6.97
C GLU A 560 4.52 -18.86 7.75
N TYR A 561 5.67 -19.46 7.49
CA TYR A 561 6.94 -19.07 8.04
C TYR A 561 8.00 -19.01 6.94
N SER A 562 8.86 -18.00 6.97
CA SER A 562 9.92 -17.87 5.97
C SER A 562 11.25 -17.50 6.62
N ILE A 563 12.33 -17.98 6.00
CA ILE A 563 13.70 -17.57 6.26
C ILE A 563 14.19 -16.85 5.01
N SER A 564 14.72 -15.65 5.19
CA SER A 564 15.35 -14.85 4.13
C SER A 564 16.82 -14.68 4.42
N GLU A 565 17.65 -14.84 3.38
CA GLU A 565 19.09 -14.68 3.41
C GLU A 565 19.49 -13.71 2.32
N GLU A 566 20.35 -12.75 2.64
CA GLU A 566 20.87 -11.76 1.69
C GLU A 566 22.39 -11.62 1.82
N LEU A 567 23.06 -11.44 0.69
CA LEU A 567 24.45 -11.03 0.60
C LEU A 567 24.57 -9.94 -0.45
N GLY A 568 25.09 -8.79 -0.08
CA GLY A 568 25.16 -7.67 -1.00
C GLY A 568 26.47 -6.91 -0.94
N TYR A 569 26.74 -6.23 -2.03
CA TYR A 569 27.85 -5.28 -2.18
C TYR A 569 27.28 -3.93 -2.62
N ARG A 570 27.84 -2.85 -2.04
CA ARG A 570 27.51 -1.47 -2.43
C ARG A 570 28.78 -0.70 -2.74
N TYR A 571 28.69 0.06 -3.81
CA TYR A 571 29.70 1.05 -4.21
C TYR A 571 29.10 2.46 -4.14
N GLN A 572 29.82 3.40 -3.53
CA GLN A 572 29.39 4.80 -3.36
C GLN A 572 30.56 5.72 -3.76
N GLY A 573 30.76 5.88 -5.06
CA GLY A 573 31.77 6.79 -5.60
C GLY A 573 31.21 8.18 -5.89
N ASP A 574 32.09 9.08 -6.37
CA ASP A 574 31.74 10.47 -6.67
C ASP A 574 30.82 10.60 -7.88
N ILE A 575 30.93 9.69 -8.85
CA ILE A 575 30.16 9.71 -10.10
C ILE A 575 29.10 8.60 -10.09
N LEU A 576 29.47 7.38 -9.69
CA LEU A 576 28.64 6.20 -9.73
C LEU A 576 28.28 5.75 -8.32
N SER A 577 27.05 5.41 -8.09
CA SER A 577 26.60 4.64 -6.94
C SER A 577 25.83 3.40 -7.41
N GLY A 578 26.00 2.29 -6.71
CA GLY A 578 25.31 1.08 -7.09
C GLY A 578 25.29 0.02 -6.01
N SER A 579 24.42 -0.96 -6.18
CA SER A 579 24.32 -2.14 -5.34
C SER A 579 24.04 -3.38 -6.17
N ILE A 580 24.55 -4.51 -5.71
CA ILE A 580 24.18 -5.85 -6.15
C ILE A 580 23.84 -6.67 -4.91
N THR A 581 22.69 -7.35 -4.90
CA THR A 581 22.22 -8.15 -3.79
C THR A 581 21.81 -9.52 -4.29
N PHE A 582 22.41 -10.56 -3.76
CA PHE A 582 21.97 -11.95 -3.89
C PHE A 582 21.02 -12.27 -2.75
N PHE A 583 19.91 -12.95 -3.05
CA PHE A 583 18.92 -13.31 -2.04
C PHE A 583 18.42 -14.76 -2.19
N ASN A 584 18.01 -15.34 -1.08
CA ASN A 584 17.37 -16.66 -1.01
C ASN A 584 16.27 -16.63 0.06
N TYR A 585 15.07 -17.11 -0.30
CA TYR A 585 13.93 -17.25 0.60
C TYR A 585 13.43 -18.68 0.59
N ASN A 586 13.19 -19.22 1.78
CA ASN A 586 12.56 -20.52 1.96
C ASN A 586 11.28 -20.36 2.76
N PHE A 587 10.16 -20.78 2.19
CA PHE A 587 8.83 -20.71 2.79
C PHE A 587 8.33 -22.09 3.19
N THR A 588 7.65 -22.14 4.34
CA THR A 588 6.81 -23.27 4.74
C THR A 588 5.38 -22.78 4.90
N ASN A 589 4.41 -23.61 4.51
CA ASN A 589 2.97 -23.26 4.52
C ASN A 589 2.66 -21.96 3.77
N ARG A 590 3.29 -21.78 2.61
CA ARG A 590 3.15 -20.59 1.77
C ARG A 590 1.69 -20.28 1.47
N GLN A 591 1.23 -19.10 1.86
CA GLN A 591 -0.12 -18.64 1.63
C GLN A 591 -0.17 -17.69 0.42
N VAL A 592 -0.86 -18.10 -0.63
CA VAL A 592 -1.02 -17.31 -1.85
C VAL A 592 -2.43 -16.73 -1.88
N SER A 593 -2.54 -15.41 -1.89
CA SER A 593 -3.83 -14.74 -2.00
C SER A 593 -4.39 -14.85 -3.40
N THR A 594 -5.66 -15.25 -3.48
CA THR A 594 -6.45 -15.24 -4.70
C THR A 594 -7.81 -14.59 -4.44
N GLN A 595 -8.41 -14.07 -5.50
CA GLN A 595 -9.80 -13.64 -5.48
C GLN A 595 -10.68 -14.81 -5.89
N VAL A 596 -11.58 -15.21 -5.03
CA VAL A 596 -12.64 -16.18 -5.34
C VAL A 596 -13.98 -15.46 -5.36
N THR A 597 -14.82 -15.77 -6.34
CA THR A 597 -16.18 -15.22 -6.41
C THR A 597 -17.13 -16.17 -5.71
N ILE A 598 -17.71 -15.74 -4.60
CA ILE A 598 -18.73 -16.47 -3.85
C ILE A 598 -19.96 -15.59 -3.78
N ASN A 599 -21.11 -16.10 -4.28
CA ASN A 599 -22.37 -15.33 -4.33
C ASN A 599 -22.18 -13.95 -5.02
N ASN A 600 -21.42 -13.90 -6.11
CA ASN A 600 -21.02 -12.71 -6.84
C ASN A 600 -20.20 -11.67 -6.04
N ALA A 601 -19.87 -11.93 -4.77
CA ALA A 601 -18.91 -11.16 -4.02
C ALA A 601 -17.50 -11.69 -4.27
N GLN A 602 -16.54 -10.80 -4.58
CA GLN A 602 -15.14 -11.16 -4.61
C GLN A 602 -14.57 -11.21 -3.19
N ILE A 603 -14.17 -12.38 -2.76
CA ILE A 603 -13.61 -12.61 -1.44
C ILE A 603 -12.14 -13.01 -1.60
N THR A 604 -11.27 -12.34 -0.86
CA THR A 604 -9.86 -12.75 -0.80
C THR A 604 -9.74 -14.03 0.03
N GLN A 605 -9.26 -15.09 -0.59
CA GLN A 605 -8.97 -16.38 0.04
C GLN A 605 -7.49 -16.70 -0.08
N ASN A 606 -6.90 -17.29 0.95
CA ASN A 606 -5.55 -17.80 0.90
C ASN A 606 -5.55 -19.28 0.58
N ILE A 607 -4.81 -19.63 -0.47
CA ILE A 607 -4.51 -21.00 -0.84
C ILE A 607 -3.16 -21.36 -0.22
N ASN A 608 -3.09 -22.45 0.56
CA ASN A 608 -1.82 -22.99 1.04
C ASN A 608 -1.13 -23.74 -0.12
N ALA A 609 -0.08 -23.16 -0.66
CA ALA A 609 0.71 -23.72 -1.77
C ALA A 609 1.84 -24.67 -1.29
N GLY A 610 1.93 -24.94 0.03
CA GLY A 610 3.00 -25.76 0.60
C GLY A 610 4.30 -24.98 0.80
N GLY A 611 5.43 -25.50 0.40
CA GLY A 611 6.72 -24.82 0.40
C GLY A 611 6.94 -24.01 -0.88
N GLN A 612 7.78 -22.99 -0.76
CA GLN A 612 8.27 -22.21 -1.92
C GLN A 612 9.72 -21.80 -1.67
N THR A 613 10.57 -21.94 -2.67
CA THR A 613 11.94 -21.42 -2.65
C THR A 613 12.07 -20.32 -3.71
N SER A 614 12.58 -19.16 -3.32
CA SER A 614 12.78 -18.00 -4.22
C SER A 614 14.22 -17.49 -4.09
N ARG A 615 14.98 -17.49 -5.18
CA ARG A 615 16.39 -17.05 -5.24
C ARG A 615 16.56 -16.06 -6.37
N GLY A 616 17.49 -15.13 -6.18
CA GLY A 616 17.72 -14.17 -7.25
C GLY A 616 18.83 -13.17 -6.98
N VAL A 617 18.88 -12.20 -7.87
CA VAL A 617 19.85 -11.11 -7.84
C VAL A 617 19.13 -9.81 -8.18
N ASP A 618 19.29 -8.81 -7.33
CA ASP A 618 18.90 -7.43 -7.60
C ASP A 618 20.13 -6.58 -7.92
N ILE A 619 19.99 -5.71 -8.91
CA ILE A 619 21.02 -4.73 -9.32
C ILE A 619 20.37 -3.35 -9.34
N GLU A 620 21.05 -2.38 -8.76
CA GLU A 620 20.66 -0.97 -8.81
C GLU A 620 21.90 -0.11 -9.06
N LEU A 621 21.86 0.73 -10.11
CA LEU A 621 22.95 1.62 -10.51
C LEU A 621 22.39 3.01 -10.79
N GLY A 622 23.06 4.04 -10.27
CA GLY A 622 22.72 5.44 -10.54
C GLY A 622 23.97 6.28 -10.71
N LEU A 623 23.96 7.16 -11.70
CA LEU A 623 24.97 8.18 -11.81
C LEU A 623 24.56 9.44 -11.04
N ARG A 624 25.53 10.06 -10.39
CA ARG A 624 25.44 11.44 -9.93
C ARG A 624 25.41 12.37 -11.14
N LEU A 625 25.27 13.65 -10.90
CA LEU A 625 25.16 14.64 -11.96
C LEU A 625 26.32 14.54 -12.99
N TRP A 626 25.99 14.34 -14.27
CA TRP A 626 26.90 14.40 -15.40
C TRP A 626 26.27 15.25 -16.51
N HIS A 627 26.76 16.46 -16.72
CA HIS A 627 26.21 17.43 -17.69
C HIS A 627 24.67 17.58 -17.54
N HIS A 628 24.14 17.74 -16.31
CA HIS A 628 22.71 17.77 -15.95
C HIS A 628 21.94 16.47 -16.21
N LEU A 629 22.61 15.41 -16.71
CA LEU A 629 22.02 14.08 -16.92
C LEU A 629 22.26 13.18 -15.71
N ARG A 630 21.26 12.35 -15.40
CA ARG A 630 21.28 11.41 -14.27
C ARG A 630 20.70 10.05 -14.69
N PRO A 631 21.53 9.21 -15.33
CA PRO A 631 21.12 7.84 -15.69
C PRO A 631 20.85 6.97 -14.47
N TYR A 632 19.87 6.05 -14.62
CA TYR A 632 19.50 5.07 -13.65
C TYR A 632 19.20 3.72 -14.30
N VAL A 633 19.63 2.63 -13.67
CA VAL A 633 19.32 1.25 -14.09
C VAL A 633 18.97 0.42 -12.88
N SER A 634 17.89 -0.34 -12.98
CA SER A 634 17.57 -1.42 -12.05
C SER A 634 17.27 -2.72 -12.79
N ALA A 635 17.62 -3.85 -12.20
CA ALA A 635 17.31 -5.17 -12.76
C ALA A 635 17.11 -6.20 -11.64
N GLU A 636 16.29 -7.20 -11.92
CA GLU A 636 16.11 -8.40 -11.10
C GLU A 636 16.16 -9.65 -11.98
N TYR A 637 16.87 -10.64 -11.50
CA TYR A 637 16.70 -12.03 -11.93
C TYR A 637 16.12 -12.82 -10.77
N LEU A 638 14.98 -13.50 -11.01
CA LEU A 638 14.24 -14.26 -10.01
C LEU A 638 14.00 -15.68 -10.47
N HIS A 639 14.40 -16.66 -9.66
CA HIS A 639 14.04 -18.06 -9.79
C HIS A 639 13.23 -18.49 -8.56
N ALA A 640 11.91 -18.53 -8.73
CA ALA A 640 10.96 -18.90 -7.67
C ALA A 640 10.25 -20.20 -8.06
N THR A 641 10.30 -21.22 -7.19
CA THR A 641 9.71 -22.54 -7.42
C THR A 641 8.78 -22.97 -6.28
N ILE A 642 7.71 -23.66 -6.63
CA ILE A 642 6.83 -24.35 -5.67
C ILE A 642 7.52 -25.67 -5.29
N ASP A 643 7.65 -25.95 -3.99
CA ASP A 643 8.41 -27.13 -3.51
C ASP A 643 7.54 -28.38 -3.35
N ASN A 644 6.21 -28.23 -3.26
CA ASN A 644 5.27 -29.31 -2.97
C ASN A 644 4.20 -29.47 -4.05
N ASN A 645 3.64 -30.66 -4.13
CA ASN A 645 2.45 -30.93 -4.93
C ASN A 645 1.20 -30.38 -4.22
N TYR A 646 0.27 -29.80 -4.99
CA TYR A 646 -0.94 -29.17 -4.47
C TYR A 646 -2.06 -30.18 -4.32
N GLN A 647 -2.60 -30.32 -3.11
CA GLN A 647 -3.67 -31.27 -2.79
C GLN A 647 -5.03 -30.77 -3.32
N VAL A 648 -5.74 -31.65 -4.04
CA VAL A 648 -7.13 -31.45 -4.48
C VAL A 648 -7.93 -32.71 -4.15
N GLY A 649 -8.82 -32.62 -3.15
CA GLY A 649 -9.53 -33.78 -2.64
C GLY A 649 -8.58 -34.84 -2.07
N SER A 650 -8.63 -36.05 -2.60
CA SER A 650 -7.76 -37.18 -2.21
C SER A 650 -6.52 -37.34 -3.10
N ASP A 651 -6.34 -36.52 -4.13
CA ASP A 651 -5.20 -36.61 -5.06
C ASP A 651 -4.40 -35.29 -5.06
N TYR A 652 -3.31 -35.23 -5.82
CA TYR A 652 -2.41 -34.08 -5.89
C TYR A 652 -2.15 -33.67 -7.33
N LEU A 653 -2.21 -32.37 -7.62
CA LEU A 653 -1.66 -31.77 -8.84
C LEU A 653 -0.11 -31.79 -8.75
N PRO A 654 0.62 -32.17 -9.81
CA PRO A 654 2.09 -32.22 -9.83
C PRO A 654 2.67 -30.81 -9.99
N THR A 655 2.61 -30.03 -8.91
CA THR A 655 3.06 -28.62 -8.88
C THR A 655 4.49 -28.45 -8.35
N ALA A 656 5.08 -29.48 -7.74
CA ALA A 656 6.47 -29.44 -7.28
C ALA A 656 7.44 -29.14 -8.43
N GLY A 657 8.36 -28.20 -8.21
CA GLY A 657 9.33 -27.73 -9.21
C GLY A 657 8.76 -26.75 -10.25
N LYS A 658 7.46 -26.42 -10.21
CA LYS A 658 6.86 -25.42 -11.08
C LYS A 658 7.23 -24.00 -10.62
N THR A 659 7.30 -23.07 -11.58
CA THR A 659 7.53 -21.66 -11.26
C THR A 659 6.38 -21.09 -10.43
N ALA A 660 6.71 -20.35 -9.36
CA ALA A 660 5.72 -19.69 -8.54
C ALA A 660 4.94 -18.64 -9.34
N VAL A 661 3.65 -18.48 -9.02
CA VAL A 661 2.77 -17.51 -9.69
C VAL A 661 3.21 -16.07 -9.41
N ARG A 662 2.87 -15.13 -10.30
CA ARG A 662 3.20 -13.69 -10.18
C ARG A 662 4.71 -13.39 -10.09
N SER A 663 5.57 -14.32 -10.47
CA SER A 663 7.02 -14.24 -10.33
C SER A 663 7.68 -14.20 -11.71
N PRO A 664 7.87 -12.99 -12.30
CA PRO A 664 8.59 -12.87 -13.57
C PRO A 664 10.07 -13.22 -13.34
N SER A 665 10.66 -14.04 -14.22
CA SER A 665 12.07 -14.45 -14.05
C SER A 665 13.06 -13.32 -14.29
N VAL A 666 12.69 -12.31 -15.07
CA VAL A 666 13.53 -11.14 -15.37
C VAL A 666 12.64 -9.90 -15.40
N GLN A 667 13.10 -8.86 -14.76
CA GLN A 667 12.58 -7.50 -14.92
C GLN A 667 13.74 -6.50 -14.90
N ALA A 668 13.60 -5.42 -15.66
CA ALA A 668 14.61 -4.37 -15.71
C ALA A 668 13.97 -3.00 -16.00
N SER A 669 14.59 -1.95 -15.48
CA SER A 669 14.21 -0.57 -15.78
C SER A 669 15.46 0.23 -16.14
N VAL A 670 15.33 1.07 -17.16
CA VAL A 670 16.32 2.07 -17.53
C VAL A 670 15.65 3.43 -17.49
N GLY A 671 16.30 4.37 -16.80
CA GLY A 671 15.80 5.74 -16.67
C GLY A 671 16.88 6.76 -16.99
N LEU A 672 16.49 7.90 -17.52
CA LEU A 672 17.33 9.06 -17.72
C LEU A 672 16.58 10.28 -17.20
N ASP A 673 17.23 11.08 -16.39
CA ASP A 673 16.71 12.32 -15.82
C ASP A 673 17.62 13.48 -16.22
N TYR A 674 17.05 14.57 -16.73
CA TYR A 674 17.73 15.84 -17.00
C TYR A 674 17.14 16.92 -16.10
N ASP A 675 17.96 17.76 -15.50
CA ASP A 675 17.49 18.88 -14.69
C ASP A 675 18.60 19.92 -14.56
N ASP A 676 18.42 21.08 -15.17
CA ASP A 676 19.34 22.23 -15.11
C ASP A 676 18.86 23.33 -14.14
N GLY A 677 17.77 23.06 -13.41
CA GLY A 677 17.12 24.01 -12.51
C GLY A 677 16.00 24.80 -13.16
N THR A 678 16.00 25.02 -14.47
CA THR A 678 14.97 25.71 -15.26
C THR A 678 14.11 24.71 -16.03
N TYR A 679 14.75 23.85 -16.80
CA TYR A 679 14.09 22.78 -17.53
C TYR A 679 14.38 21.44 -16.90
N PHE A 680 13.41 20.57 -16.90
CA PHE A 680 13.62 19.17 -16.54
C PHE A 680 12.90 18.24 -17.50
N ALA A 681 13.49 17.07 -17.69
CA ALA A 681 12.90 16.00 -18.48
C ALA A 681 13.27 14.66 -17.88
N GLY A 682 12.38 13.69 -18.00
CA GLY A 682 12.63 12.33 -17.55
C GLY A 682 12.09 11.32 -18.56
N PHE A 683 12.78 10.18 -18.65
CA PHE A 683 12.39 9.05 -19.43
C PHE A 683 12.63 7.78 -18.63
N ALA A 684 11.69 6.84 -18.67
CA ALA A 684 11.85 5.53 -18.06
C ALA A 684 11.24 4.45 -18.95
N VAL A 685 11.97 3.35 -19.13
CA VAL A 685 11.49 2.13 -19.78
C VAL A 685 11.54 1.00 -18.78
N LYS A 686 10.46 0.27 -18.63
CA LYS A 686 10.36 -0.93 -17.80
C LYS A 686 10.05 -2.14 -18.68
N TYR A 687 10.83 -3.19 -18.53
CA TYR A 687 10.55 -4.54 -19.04
C TYR A 687 10.17 -5.45 -17.89
N VAL A 688 9.10 -6.23 -18.08
CA VAL A 688 8.69 -7.30 -17.16
C VAL A 688 8.48 -8.58 -17.98
N GLY A 689 9.13 -9.65 -17.57
CA GLY A 689 9.04 -10.96 -18.21
C GLY A 689 7.68 -11.65 -18.01
N ARG A 690 7.50 -12.79 -18.66
CA ARG A 690 6.30 -13.63 -18.54
C ARG A 690 6.04 -14.02 -17.07
N GLN A 691 4.75 -14.05 -16.67
CA GLN A 691 4.30 -14.46 -15.35
C GLN A 691 3.29 -15.61 -15.46
N PHE A 692 3.47 -16.67 -14.67
CA PHE A 692 2.47 -17.73 -14.57
C PHE A 692 1.32 -17.31 -13.63
N SER A 693 0.11 -17.73 -13.98
CA SER A 693 -1.13 -17.45 -13.25
C SER A 693 -1.74 -18.67 -12.57
N THR A 694 -1.14 -19.85 -12.80
CA THR A 694 -1.56 -21.12 -12.20
C THR A 694 -0.38 -21.83 -11.56
N PHE A 695 -0.63 -22.62 -10.51
CA PHE A 695 0.40 -23.45 -9.87
C PHE A 695 0.93 -24.54 -10.83
N MET A 696 0.08 -25.06 -11.72
CA MET A 696 0.45 -26.02 -12.74
C MET A 696 1.29 -25.41 -13.88
N ASN A 697 1.45 -24.09 -13.95
CA ASN A 697 2.05 -23.36 -15.07
C ASN A 697 1.38 -23.61 -16.43
N ASP A 698 0.13 -24.03 -16.44
CA ASP A 698 -0.66 -24.31 -17.65
C ASP A 698 -1.30 -23.05 -18.26
N GLN A 699 -1.21 -21.90 -17.55
CA GLN A 699 -1.58 -20.57 -18.04
C GLN A 699 -0.60 -19.49 -17.56
N ALA A 700 -0.31 -18.53 -18.45
CA ALA A 700 0.59 -17.41 -18.16
C ALA A 700 0.16 -16.17 -18.95
N MET A 701 0.52 -14.99 -18.44
CA MET A 701 0.50 -13.74 -19.21
C MET A 701 1.85 -13.51 -19.91
N PRO A 702 1.86 -12.90 -21.11
CA PRO A 702 3.09 -12.51 -21.80
C PRO A 702 3.87 -11.45 -21.01
N GLY A 703 5.18 -11.36 -21.26
CA GLY A 703 5.98 -10.23 -20.84
C GLY A 703 5.61 -8.95 -21.62
N TYR A 704 5.97 -7.80 -21.08
CA TYR A 704 5.66 -6.50 -21.67
C TYR A 704 6.78 -5.48 -21.47
N VAL A 705 6.72 -4.42 -22.28
CA VAL A 705 7.53 -3.20 -22.10
C VAL A 705 6.58 -2.01 -21.95
N ASN A 706 6.89 -1.14 -21.00
CA ASN A 706 6.23 0.16 -20.82
C ASN A 706 7.26 1.28 -20.83
N ALA A 707 6.89 2.45 -21.38
CA ALA A 707 7.73 3.64 -21.39
C ALA A 707 6.91 4.85 -20.95
N ASP A 708 7.47 5.63 -20.03
CA ASP A 708 6.88 6.87 -19.50
C ASP A 708 7.87 8.02 -19.67
N MET A 709 7.36 9.25 -19.88
CA MET A 709 8.14 10.46 -20.04
C MET A 709 7.57 11.60 -19.21
N ASN A 710 8.42 12.52 -18.80
CA ASN A 710 7.99 13.80 -18.23
C ASN A 710 8.85 14.93 -18.78
N PHE A 711 8.27 16.13 -18.87
CA PHE A 711 8.92 17.37 -19.26
C PHE A 711 8.39 18.49 -18.37
N GLY A 712 9.23 19.44 -18.00
CA GLY A 712 8.78 20.56 -17.21
C GLY A 712 9.65 21.80 -17.37
N TYR A 713 9.05 22.92 -17.03
CA TYR A 713 9.65 24.23 -17.03
C TYR A 713 9.36 24.95 -15.73
N ARG A 714 10.40 25.40 -15.04
CA ARG A 714 10.30 26.26 -13.85
C ARG A 714 10.57 27.67 -14.26
N ALA A 715 9.54 28.48 -14.25
CA ALA A 715 9.67 29.89 -14.62
C ALA A 715 10.51 30.67 -13.61
N PRO A 716 11.21 31.73 -14.05
CA PRO A 716 11.82 32.69 -13.13
C PRO A 716 10.79 33.21 -12.13
N LYS A 717 11.27 33.63 -10.95
CA LYS A 717 10.40 34.19 -9.91
C LYS A 717 9.58 35.35 -10.45
N ILE A 718 8.25 35.25 -10.37
CA ILE A 718 7.30 36.27 -10.79
C ILE A 718 6.46 36.67 -9.56
N PHE A 719 6.44 37.95 -9.18
CA PHE A 719 5.69 38.50 -8.04
C PHE A 719 5.79 37.65 -6.75
N HIS A 720 7.01 37.19 -6.38
CA HIS A 720 7.28 36.32 -5.23
C HIS A 720 6.81 34.85 -5.40
N THR A 721 6.29 34.45 -6.54
CA THR A 721 5.88 33.07 -6.84
C THR A 721 6.93 32.33 -7.65
N HIS A 722 6.87 31.01 -7.62
CA HIS A 722 7.69 30.10 -8.43
C HIS A 722 6.77 29.23 -9.31
N PRO A 723 6.34 29.74 -10.50
CA PRO A 723 5.50 28.96 -11.39
C PRO A 723 6.26 27.79 -12.01
N GLU A 724 5.61 26.63 -12.08
CA GLU A 724 6.08 25.45 -12.78
C GLU A 724 4.96 24.90 -13.66
N ILE A 725 5.30 24.49 -14.88
CA ILE A 725 4.43 23.69 -15.74
C ILE A 725 5.14 22.39 -16.07
N ARG A 726 4.40 21.28 -16.04
CA ARG A 726 4.94 19.98 -16.43
C ARG A 726 3.93 19.19 -17.24
N LEU A 727 4.46 18.35 -18.13
CA LEU A 727 3.75 17.38 -18.93
C LEU A 727 4.25 16.00 -18.57
N ASN A 728 3.35 15.11 -18.14
CA ASN A 728 3.63 13.71 -17.92
C ASN A 728 2.92 12.87 -19.00
N LEU A 729 3.66 11.96 -19.62
CA LEU A 729 3.19 11.04 -20.66
C LEU A 729 3.36 9.60 -20.14
N MET A 730 2.27 8.86 -19.99
CA MET A 730 2.25 7.48 -19.54
C MET A 730 1.98 6.55 -20.71
N ASN A 731 2.62 5.39 -20.72
CA ASN A 731 2.53 4.38 -21.78
C ASN A 731 2.68 5.00 -23.19
N VAL A 732 3.80 5.67 -23.43
CA VAL A 732 4.05 6.49 -24.64
C VAL A 732 3.87 5.71 -25.93
N GLY A 733 4.13 4.40 -25.91
CA GLY A 733 3.93 3.51 -27.07
C GLY A 733 2.50 3.03 -27.28
N ASP A 734 1.55 3.42 -26.43
CA ASP A 734 0.18 2.87 -26.35
C ASP A 734 0.14 1.32 -26.41
N ASN A 735 1.11 0.70 -25.78
CA ASN A 735 1.19 -0.75 -25.75
C ASN A 735 -0.06 -1.35 -25.08
N LYS A 736 -0.68 -2.32 -25.74
CA LYS A 736 -1.84 -3.08 -25.21
C LYS A 736 -1.33 -4.33 -24.54
N TYR A 737 -1.34 -4.37 -23.20
CA TYR A 737 -0.81 -5.49 -22.45
C TYR A 737 -1.58 -5.74 -21.14
N LEU A 738 -1.40 -6.93 -20.58
CA LEU A 738 -1.80 -7.28 -19.24
C LEU A 738 -0.66 -6.86 -18.30
N SER A 739 -0.95 -6.06 -17.28
CA SER A 739 0.07 -5.52 -16.37
C SER A 739 0.41 -6.45 -15.21
N GLY A 740 -0.46 -7.42 -14.89
CA GLY A 740 -0.23 -8.39 -13.83
C GLY A 740 -1.35 -9.40 -13.67
N VAL A 741 -1.10 -10.40 -12.84
CA VAL A 741 -2.08 -11.47 -12.52
C VAL A 741 -2.91 -11.00 -11.31
N ALA A 742 -4.21 -10.77 -11.52
CA ALA A 742 -5.16 -10.39 -10.47
C ALA A 742 -5.61 -11.61 -9.65
N GLY A 743 -6.20 -12.61 -10.30
CA GLY A 743 -6.60 -13.86 -9.66
C GLY A 743 -5.75 -15.03 -10.13
N VAL A 744 -5.30 -15.88 -9.21
CA VAL A 744 -4.55 -17.12 -9.50
C VAL A 744 -5.44 -18.34 -9.30
N ALA A 745 -5.08 -19.46 -9.94
CA ALA A 745 -5.73 -20.74 -9.73
C ALA A 745 -4.70 -21.87 -9.57
N ALA A 746 -5.10 -23.03 -9.07
CA ALA A 746 -4.18 -24.17 -9.02
C ALA A 746 -3.93 -24.74 -10.41
N SER A 747 -4.97 -24.86 -11.25
CA SER A 747 -4.87 -25.22 -12.67
C SER A 747 -5.97 -24.54 -13.47
N SER A 748 -5.70 -24.21 -14.74
CA SER A 748 -6.70 -23.66 -15.68
C SER A 748 -7.33 -24.75 -16.57
N ARG A 749 -6.76 -25.94 -16.59
CA ARG A 749 -7.20 -27.11 -17.36
C ARG A 749 -7.31 -28.34 -16.47
N ALA A 750 -8.06 -29.34 -16.93
CA ALA A 750 -8.04 -30.65 -16.30
C ALA A 750 -6.64 -31.27 -16.41
N ALA A 751 -6.19 -31.88 -15.33
CA ALA A 751 -4.86 -32.47 -15.23
C ALA A 751 -4.93 -33.88 -14.61
N ARG A 752 -3.96 -34.74 -14.91
CA ARG A 752 -3.81 -36.01 -14.22
C ARG A 752 -3.15 -35.79 -12.87
N GLY A 753 -3.79 -36.25 -11.83
CA GLY A 753 -3.23 -36.24 -10.47
C GLY A 753 -2.12 -37.30 -10.32
N ILE A 754 -1.33 -37.19 -9.26
CA ILE A 754 -0.22 -38.08 -8.96
C ILE A 754 -0.69 -39.53 -8.73
N TYR A 755 -1.86 -39.71 -8.12
CA TYR A 755 -2.47 -41.00 -7.88
C TYR A 755 -3.32 -41.48 -9.09
N GLY A 756 -3.31 -40.73 -10.17
CA GLY A 756 -3.89 -41.12 -11.45
C GLY A 756 -5.32 -40.71 -11.70
N SER A 757 -5.96 -39.99 -10.78
CA SER A 757 -7.30 -39.42 -10.99
C SER A 757 -7.24 -38.26 -12.02
N THR A 758 -8.35 -38.00 -12.69
CA THR A 758 -8.51 -36.77 -13.47
C THR A 758 -9.04 -35.67 -12.57
N ILE A 759 -8.17 -34.68 -12.28
CA ILE A 759 -8.52 -33.49 -11.51
C ILE A 759 -9.06 -32.43 -12.49
N ALA A 760 -10.29 -32.00 -12.32
CA ALA A 760 -10.89 -30.93 -13.12
C ALA A 760 -10.14 -29.60 -12.97
N SER A 761 -10.34 -28.66 -13.89
CA SER A 761 -9.83 -27.28 -13.76
C SER A 761 -10.23 -26.68 -12.40
N GLN A 762 -9.25 -26.05 -11.75
CA GLN A 762 -9.44 -25.43 -10.42
C GLN A 762 -9.79 -23.93 -10.51
N GLY A 763 -10.00 -23.39 -11.70
CA GLY A 763 -10.46 -22.03 -11.91
C GLY A 763 -9.88 -21.36 -13.15
N SER A 764 -10.37 -20.16 -13.43
CA SER A 764 -9.90 -19.33 -14.52
C SER A 764 -9.19 -18.11 -13.95
N PRO A 765 -7.86 -17.98 -14.08
CA PRO A 765 -7.12 -16.80 -13.67
C PRO A 765 -7.62 -15.53 -14.35
N THR A 766 -7.47 -14.41 -13.64
CA THR A 766 -7.85 -13.08 -14.13
C THR A 766 -6.66 -12.14 -14.10
N TYR A 767 -6.73 -11.04 -14.88
CA TYR A 767 -5.60 -10.18 -15.12
C TYR A 767 -5.96 -8.68 -15.01
N TYR A 768 -5.00 -7.88 -14.54
CA TYR A 768 -5.07 -6.43 -14.67
C TYR A 768 -4.76 -6.03 -16.11
N VAL A 769 -5.56 -5.14 -16.67
CA VAL A 769 -5.36 -4.57 -18.00
C VAL A 769 -4.66 -3.22 -17.84
N ALA A 770 -3.53 -3.04 -18.49
CA ALA A 770 -2.76 -1.80 -18.42
C ALA A 770 -3.51 -0.60 -18.98
N GLY A 771 -3.24 0.58 -18.42
CA GLY A 771 -3.72 1.86 -18.94
C GLY A 771 -3.26 2.08 -20.39
N SER A 772 -4.07 2.82 -21.16
CA SER A 772 -3.70 3.30 -22.49
C SER A 772 -2.66 4.41 -22.40
N PHE A 773 -2.18 4.90 -23.56
CA PHE A 773 -1.48 6.19 -23.60
C PHE A 773 -2.31 7.25 -22.89
N ALA A 774 -1.67 8.00 -22.02
CA ALA A 774 -2.30 9.12 -21.32
C ALA A 774 -1.30 10.26 -21.14
N ALA A 775 -1.79 11.48 -21.20
CA ALA A 775 -1.05 12.71 -20.96
C ALA A 775 -1.70 13.50 -19.83
N LEU A 776 -0.88 14.10 -18.97
CA LEU A 776 -1.33 14.99 -17.89
C LEU A 776 -0.46 16.25 -17.88
N VAL A 777 -1.09 17.40 -18.03
CA VAL A 777 -0.44 18.71 -17.83
C VAL A 777 -0.75 19.20 -16.43
N THR A 778 0.27 19.61 -15.69
CA THR A 778 0.13 20.20 -14.34
C THR A 778 0.73 21.58 -14.34
N ALA A 779 -0.02 22.58 -13.90
CA ALA A 779 0.47 23.91 -13.55
C ALA A 779 0.52 24.04 -12.03
N LYS A 780 1.65 24.54 -11.49
CA LYS A 780 1.90 24.66 -10.05
C LYS A 780 2.47 26.04 -9.73
N ILE A 781 2.07 26.59 -8.61
CA ILE A 781 2.59 27.86 -8.06
C ILE A 781 2.88 27.65 -6.57
N ASP A 782 4.10 28.00 -6.17
CA ASP A 782 4.51 28.12 -4.78
C ASP A 782 4.54 29.62 -4.39
N LEU A 783 3.82 29.99 -3.30
CA LEU A 783 3.61 31.33 -2.75
C LEU A 783 4.45 31.57 -1.49
#